data_3adaa5715eaa506f6f271c9f704d0160
#
_entry.id   3adaa5715eaa506f6f271c9f704d0160
#
_cell.length_a   1.000
_cell.length_b   1.000
_cell.length_c   1.000
_cell.angle_alpha   90.00
_cell.angle_beta   90.00
_cell.angle_gamma   90.00
#
_symmetry.space_group_name_H-M   'P 1'
#
loop_
_entity.id
_entity.type
_entity.pdbx_description
1 polymer ?
#
loop_
_entity_poly.entity_id
_entity_poly.type
_entity_poly.pdbx_seq_one_letter_code
_entity_poly.pdbx_strand_id
1 'polypeptide(L)'
;MPTVEIPPGLGYHINHLIDRAGPRGKGGFSVKDGFIKAAAGTPRIRVADCAYNAGQIAALMAEAAEQGVKLLALPELCLTGYTCGDLFLQDTLLDGAEAGLAYILRETAELDMLTAVGVPVRCKWDNKLYNCAAVIQKGKILGLIPKLYLPNYGEFYEQRWFVSGRGVDYAVSLCGQDGIPLCAGGLFECADMPGLVVGEDLWAAEPPSVRLARAGATVILNLSASDEVAGKAAYRRQLVSGQSARLLCGYVYADAGQGESSTDMVFAGHNMIAENGALLAENRFSTGLTATELDVERLVYERRRVTTFTGDTEGIWRQSFSLKETETALTRPVSPAPFVPQGQRDRAERCDEILRIAALGLKQRLEHTHAAAAVIGLSGGLDSTLAILITVMAFDLLGRDHKDIIAVTMPCFGTTARTRSNAELLAEELGATLRVVDIGAAVRQHFADIGQSMDDHSVTFENGQARERTQVLMDIANKAGGLVIGTGDLSELALGWATYNGDHMSMYGVNASIPKTLVRHLVAFVADDRGGRLAEVLRDILDTPVSPELLPPKDGEIAQRTEDLVGPYELHDFFLYYAVRWGFSPRKVLRLAERAMEGRYDRATLLKWLRNFYRRFFAQQFKRSCLPDGPKVGTLTLSPRGDWRMPSDAVARLWLDQLEGLE
;
A
#
# COMPACT_ATOMS: atom_id res chain seq x y z
N MET A 1 53.56 5.58 13.89
CA MET A 1 52.27 6.00 13.31
C MET A 1 52.04 7.43 13.77
N PRO A 2 51.95 8.42 12.87
CA PRO A 2 51.79 9.82 13.29
C PRO A 2 50.31 10.10 13.59
N THR A 3 50.10 10.75 14.73
CA THR A 3 48.82 11.34 15.15
C THR A 3 48.45 12.50 14.23
N VAL A 4 47.28 12.43 13.64
CA VAL A 4 46.72 13.53 12.85
C VAL A 4 46.08 14.51 13.83
N GLU A 5 46.66 15.71 13.97
CA GLU A 5 46.05 16.83 14.67
C GLU A 5 44.92 17.41 13.83
N ILE A 6 43.72 17.55 14.42
CA ILE A 6 42.58 18.20 13.83
C ILE A 6 42.72 19.73 14.08
N PRO A 7 42.59 20.59 13.07
CA PRO A 7 42.70 22.05 13.26
C PRO A 7 41.55 22.61 14.12
N PRO A 8 41.82 23.58 15.01
CA PRO A 8 40.78 24.22 15.80
C PRO A 8 39.92 25.16 14.93
N GLY A 9 38.70 24.80 14.65
CA GLY A 9 37.76 25.64 13.89
C GLY A 9 36.43 25.01 13.50
N LEU A 10 36.29 23.68 13.57
CA LEU A 10 35.05 22.98 13.17
C LEU A 10 34.11 22.62 14.32
N GLY A 11 34.44 22.96 15.56
CA GLY A 11 33.66 22.62 16.74
C GLY A 11 32.47 23.55 17.06
N TYR A 12 32.42 24.74 16.47
CA TYR A 12 31.44 25.77 16.89
C TYR A 12 30.09 25.77 16.15
N HIS A 13 29.97 25.05 15.03
CA HIS A 13 28.71 25.01 14.29
C HIS A 13 27.75 23.86 14.63
N ILE A 14 28.22 22.83 15.35
CA ILE A 14 27.36 21.70 15.70
C ILE A 14 26.57 21.99 17.00
N ASN A 15 27.14 22.74 17.93
CA ASN A 15 26.45 23.04 19.19
C ASN A 15 25.30 24.07 19.06
N HIS A 16 25.27 24.92 18.04
CA HIS A 16 24.16 25.86 17.80
C HIS A 16 22.93 25.24 17.15
N LEU A 17 23.05 24.02 16.58
CA LEU A 17 21.90 23.27 16.05
C LEU A 17 21.24 22.38 17.10
N ILE A 18 21.92 22.07 18.20
CA ILE A 18 21.38 21.25 19.28
C ILE A 18 20.59 22.08 20.29
N ASP A 19 20.94 23.35 20.51
CA ASP A 19 20.28 24.22 21.49
C ASP A 19 18.98 24.90 20.99
N ARG A 20 18.60 24.74 19.72
CA ARG A 20 17.27 25.15 19.21
C ARG A 20 16.22 24.05 19.22
N ALA A 21 16.57 22.84 19.61
CA ALA A 21 15.63 21.83 19.98
C ALA A 21 15.40 21.95 21.50
N GLY A 22 14.47 22.80 21.90
CA GLY A 22 13.81 22.70 23.21
C GLY A 22 13.35 21.25 23.41
N PRO A 23 13.08 20.79 24.64
CA PRO A 23 12.74 19.40 24.90
C PRO A 23 11.61 19.01 23.95
N ARG A 24 11.94 18.19 22.95
CA ARG A 24 10.95 17.54 22.12
C ARG A 24 10.11 16.71 23.08
N GLY A 25 8.97 17.28 23.46
CA GLY A 25 7.93 16.51 24.09
C GLY A 25 7.79 15.25 23.26
N LYS A 26 7.58 14.12 23.89
CA LYS A 26 7.40 12.80 23.28
C LYS A 26 6.63 12.97 21.98
N GLY A 27 7.32 12.93 20.84
CA GLY A 27 6.76 13.18 19.51
C GLY A 27 5.80 12.04 19.16
N GLY A 28 4.59 12.13 19.65
CA GLY A 28 3.45 11.37 19.15
C GLY A 28 2.79 12.20 18.07
N PHE A 29 2.52 11.63 16.91
CA PHE A 29 1.59 12.22 15.96
C PHE A 29 0.26 12.45 16.68
N SER A 30 -0.41 13.59 16.46
CA SER A 30 -1.74 13.86 17.05
C SER A 30 -2.81 12.87 16.62
N VAL A 31 -2.48 12.07 15.60
CA VAL A 31 -3.27 10.97 15.08
C VAL A 31 -2.46 9.68 15.23
N LYS A 32 -2.95 8.76 16.02
CA LYS A 32 -2.26 7.51 16.32
C LYS A 32 -2.04 6.71 15.02
N ASP A 33 -0.80 6.31 14.77
CA ASP A 33 -0.36 5.52 13.60
C ASP A 33 -0.63 6.16 12.22
N GLY A 34 -0.81 7.49 12.16
CA GLY A 34 -0.95 8.24 10.91
C GLY A 34 -2.30 8.11 10.21
N PHE A 35 -3.31 7.49 10.82
CA PHE A 35 -4.65 7.41 10.24
C PHE A 35 -5.51 8.62 10.61
N ILE A 36 -6.12 9.24 9.62
CA ILE A 36 -7.09 10.34 9.81
C ILE A 36 -8.40 10.03 9.09
N LYS A 37 -9.53 10.23 9.75
CA LYS A 37 -10.83 10.06 9.13
C LYS A 37 -11.20 11.31 8.35
N ALA A 38 -11.42 11.13 7.04
CA ALA A 38 -11.83 12.16 6.11
C ALA A 38 -13.21 11.85 5.53
N ALA A 39 -13.96 12.90 5.18
CA ALA A 39 -15.25 12.76 4.54
C ALA A 39 -15.45 13.78 3.42
N ALA A 40 -16.17 13.36 2.37
CA ALA A 40 -16.84 14.20 1.41
C ALA A 40 -18.34 14.19 1.76
N GLY A 41 -18.93 15.36 1.89
CA GLY A 41 -20.33 15.49 2.30
C GLY A 41 -21.15 16.24 1.27
N THR A 42 -22.32 15.72 0.88
CA THR A 42 -23.30 16.42 0.03
C THR A 42 -24.53 16.77 0.87
N PRO A 43 -24.69 18.03 1.31
CA PRO A 43 -25.89 18.48 2.01
C PRO A 43 -27.08 18.53 1.02
N ARG A 44 -28.28 18.35 1.54
CA ARG A 44 -29.47 18.68 0.79
C ARG A 44 -29.65 20.20 0.80
N ILE A 45 -29.67 20.82 -0.36
CA ILE A 45 -29.79 22.29 -0.47
C ILE A 45 -31.13 22.76 -1.06
N ARG A 46 -31.30 24.06 -1.02
CA ARG A 46 -32.28 24.81 -1.80
C ARG A 46 -31.60 26.01 -2.44
N VAL A 47 -31.76 26.17 -3.73
CA VAL A 47 -31.11 27.26 -4.47
C VAL A 47 -31.53 28.62 -3.89
N ALA A 48 -30.54 29.46 -3.56
CA ALA A 48 -30.68 30.79 -2.96
C ALA A 48 -31.28 30.84 -1.53
N ASP A 49 -31.54 29.70 -0.89
CA ASP A 49 -31.99 29.65 0.52
C ASP A 49 -30.82 29.42 1.45
N CYS A 50 -29.96 30.43 1.62
CA CYS A 50 -28.76 30.36 2.40
C CYS A 50 -28.98 29.94 3.87
N ALA A 51 -30.10 30.33 4.48
CA ALA A 51 -30.44 29.99 5.85
C ALA A 51 -30.73 28.49 6.00
N TYR A 52 -31.55 27.92 5.09
CA TYR A 52 -31.83 26.50 5.05
C TYR A 52 -30.53 25.70 4.80
N ASN A 53 -29.71 26.12 3.82
CA ASN A 53 -28.48 25.44 3.44
C ASN A 53 -27.48 25.46 4.58
N ALA A 54 -27.32 26.59 5.30
CA ALA A 54 -26.45 26.69 6.47
C ALA A 54 -26.87 25.73 7.59
N GLY A 55 -28.18 25.58 7.83
CA GLY A 55 -28.69 24.60 8.80
C GLY A 55 -28.38 23.15 8.39
N GLN A 56 -28.52 22.81 7.10
CA GLN A 56 -28.18 21.45 6.59
C GLN A 56 -26.68 21.18 6.67
N ILE A 57 -25.84 22.18 6.34
CA ILE A 57 -24.38 22.08 6.44
C ILE A 57 -23.96 21.87 7.90
N ALA A 58 -24.48 22.68 8.84
CA ALA A 58 -24.15 22.53 10.26
C ALA A 58 -24.55 21.17 10.82
N ALA A 59 -25.73 20.66 10.45
CA ALA A 59 -26.20 19.33 10.83
C ALA A 59 -25.27 18.22 10.27
N LEU A 60 -24.86 18.33 9.02
CA LEU A 60 -23.95 17.37 8.39
C LEU A 60 -22.53 17.42 9.03
N MET A 61 -22.07 18.61 9.42
CA MET A 61 -20.81 18.76 10.18
C MET A 61 -20.89 18.11 11.56
N ALA A 62 -22.03 18.24 12.27
CA ALA A 62 -22.24 17.58 13.56
C ALA A 62 -22.23 16.04 13.39
N GLU A 63 -22.95 15.51 12.39
CA GLU A 63 -22.95 14.08 12.05
C GLU A 63 -21.52 13.59 11.73
N ALA A 64 -20.75 14.35 10.95
CA ALA A 64 -19.37 14.02 10.63
C ALA A 64 -18.48 13.95 11.89
N ALA A 65 -18.66 14.90 12.82
CA ALA A 65 -17.93 14.92 14.08
C ALA A 65 -18.27 13.73 14.99
N GLU A 66 -19.55 13.32 15.05
CA GLU A 66 -20.00 12.12 15.77
C GLU A 66 -19.35 10.84 15.20
N GLN A 67 -19.15 10.79 13.88
CA GLN A 67 -18.44 9.69 13.20
C GLN A 67 -16.92 9.77 13.37
N GLY A 68 -16.37 10.79 14.05
CA GLY A 68 -14.94 10.99 14.26
C GLY A 68 -14.20 11.56 13.05
N VAL A 69 -14.89 12.17 12.11
CA VAL A 69 -14.29 12.86 10.96
C VAL A 69 -13.47 14.06 11.45
N LYS A 70 -12.28 14.22 10.88
CA LYS A 70 -11.36 15.31 11.18
C LYS A 70 -11.16 16.26 10.00
N LEU A 71 -11.45 15.79 8.78
CA LEU A 71 -11.32 16.53 7.55
C LEU A 71 -12.62 16.37 6.75
N LEU A 72 -13.30 17.47 6.47
CA LEU A 72 -14.55 17.47 5.72
C LEU A 72 -14.47 18.39 4.51
N ALA A 73 -14.74 17.88 3.32
CA ALA A 73 -15.00 18.66 2.12
C ALA A 73 -16.51 18.72 1.87
N LEU A 74 -17.02 19.90 1.58
CA LEU A 74 -18.40 20.14 1.12
C LEU A 74 -18.37 20.65 -0.32
N PRO A 75 -19.49 20.59 -1.08
CA PRO A 75 -19.50 20.98 -2.49
C PRO A 75 -19.22 22.46 -2.74
N GLU A 76 -18.82 22.74 -3.94
CA GLU A 76 -18.68 24.09 -4.48
C GLU A 76 -19.99 24.87 -4.35
N LEU A 77 -19.90 26.13 -3.83
CA LEU A 77 -21.02 27.05 -3.63
C LEU A 77 -22.24 26.44 -2.89
N CYS A 78 -22.04 25.39 -2.09
CA CYS A 78 -23.13 24.67 -1.42
C CYS A 78 -23.95 25.52 -0.44
N LEU A 79 -23.42 26.65 -0.01
CA LEU A 79 -24.15 27.58 0.88
C LEU A 79 -25.26 28.35 0.16
N THR A 80 -25.07 28.67 -1.11
CA THR A 80 -26.08 29.35 -1.97
C THR A 80 -26.83 28.38 -2.88
N GLY A 81 -26.16 27.29 -3.25
CA GLY A 81 -26.39 26.50 -4.45
C GLY A 81 -25.49 27.02 -5.58
N TYR A 82 -24.96 26.10 -6.38
CA TYR A 82 -24.16 26.41 -7.56
C TYR A 82 -25.00 27.05 -8.66
N THR A 83 -26.25 26.66 -8.78
CA THR A 83 -27.16 27.02 -9.87
C THR A 83 -27.94 28.33 -9.65
N CYS A 84 -27.42 29.25 -8.84
CA CYS A 84 -28.07 30.55 -8.57
C CYS A 84 -28.08 31.51 -9.76
N GLY A 85 -27.27 31.31 -10.79
CA GLY A 85 -27.24 32.16 -11.99
C GLY A 85 -26.96 33.64 -11.68
N ASP A 86 -27.70 34.54 -12.35
CA ASP A 86 -27.56 35.99 -12.17
C ASP A 86 -27.93 36.51 -10.77
N LEU A 87 -28.48 35.66 -9.88
CA LEU A 87 -28.70 36.03 -8.48
C LEU A 87 -27.33 36.28 -7.76
N PHE A 88 -26.24 35.72 -8.23
CA PHE A 88 -24.90 36.04 -7.71
C PHE A 88 -24.52 37.51 -7.85
N LEU A 89 -25.16 38.27 -8.73
CA LEU A 89 -24.95 39.72 -8.90
C LEU A 89 -25.78 40.56 -7.90
N GLN A 90 -26.59 39.93 -7.04
CA GLN A 90 -27.45 40.62 -6.08
C GLN A 90 -26.88 40.57 -4.68
N ASP A 91 -26.70 41.73 -4.06
CA ASP A 91 -26.22 41.88 -2.69
C ASP A 91 -27.07 41.07 -1.69
N THR A 92 -28.38 40.96 -1.91
CA THR A 92 -29.27 40.16 -1.06
C THR A 92 -28.83 38.70 -0.94
N LEU A 93 -28.38 38.06 -2.03
CA LEU A 93 -27.88 36.70 -1.97
C LEU A 93 -26.50 36.63 -1.28
N LEU A 94 -25.64 37.60 -1.55
CA LEU A 94 -24.29 37.63 -0.98
C LEU A 94 -24.33 37.93 0.53
N ASP A 95 -25.17 38.82 0.99
CA ASP A 95 -25.39 39.10 2.41
C ASP A 95 -26.03 37.89 3.10
N GLY A 96 -26.94 37.19 2.43
CA GLY A 96 -27.49 35.90 2.89
C GLY A 96 -26.42 34.80 3.04
N ALA A 97 -25.50 34.73 2.08
CA ALA A 97 -24.38 33.78 2.14
C ALA A 97 -23.42 34.09 3.31
N GLU A 98 -23.07 35.37 3.53
CA GLU A 98 -22.26 35.79 4.67
C GLU A 98 -22.94 35.48 6.01
N ALA A 99 -24.24 35.76 6.14
CA ALA A 99 -25.03 35.43 7.33
C ALA A 99 -25.11 33.92 7.57
N GLY A 100 -25.28 33.12 6.51
CA GLY A 100 -25.27 31.66 6.55
C GLY A 100 -23.91 31.09 7.01
N LEU A 101 -22.81 31.64 6.50
CA LEU A 101 -21.46 31.24 6.94
C LEU A 101 -21.24 31.61 8.40
N ALA A 102 -21.66 32.80 8.84
CA ALA A 102 -21.61 33.22 10.25
C ALA A 102 -22.40 32.29 11.17
N TYR A 103 -23.58 31.81 10.72
CA TYR A 103 -24.35 30.78 11.42
C TYR A 103 -23.56 29.47 11.56
N ILE A 104 -22.98 28.95 10.47
CA ILE A 104 -22.17 27.72 10.50
C ILE A 104 -21.01 27.87 11.50
N LEU A 105 -20.26 28.98 11.42
CA LEU A 105 -19.12 29.25 12.33
C LEU A 105 -19.52 29.20 13.81
N ARG A 106 -20.69 29.75 14.16
CA ARG A 106 -21.20 29.75 15.51
C ARG A 106 -21.62 28.36 15.98
N GLU A 107 -22.45 27.66 15.18
CA GLU A 107 -23.02 26.36 15.56
C GLU A 107 -21.98 25.24 15.59
N THR A 108 -20.86 25.39 14.86
CA THR A 108 -19.81 24.37 14.75
C THR A 108 -18.52 24.74 15.47
N ALA A 109 -18.53 25.79 16.31
CA ALA A 109 -17.34 26.31 16.99
C ALA A 109 -16.63 25.29 17.89
N GLU A 110 -17.36 24.34 18.46
CA GLU A 110 -16.80 23.32 19.35
C GLU A 110 -16.32 22.05 18.60
N LEU A 111 -16.57 21.95 17.30
CA LEU A 111 -16.19 20.76 16.54
C LEU A 111 -14.67 20.73 16.28
N ASP A 112 -14.05 19.60 16.60
CA ASP A 112 -12.61 19.36 16.38
C ASP A 112 -12.35 18.80 14.99
N MET A 113 -12.64 19.60 13.97
CA MET A 113 -12.61 19.21 12.56
C MET A 113 -12.21 20.42 11.71
N LEU A 114 -11.42 20.20 10.66
CA LEU A 114 -11.18 21.16 9.59
C LEU A 114 -12.22 20.93 8.49
N THR A 115 -12.95 21.97 8.12
CA THR A 115 -13.98 21.88 7.07
C THR A 115 -13.73 22.90 5.97
N ALA A 116 -13.90 22.49 4.71
CA ALA A 116 -13.92 23.37 3.56
C ALA A 116 -15.38 23.50 3.06
N VAL A 117 -15.88 24.73 3.01
CA VAL A 117 -17.26 25.07 2.63
C VAL A 117 -17.24 25.94 1.39
N GLY A 118 -17.97 25.58 0.34
CA GLY A 118 -18.11 26.37 -0.89
C GLY A 118 -19.00 27.60 -0.70
N VAL A 119 -18.45 28.80 -0.91
CA VAL A 119 -19.13 30.09 -0.70
C VAL A 119 -18.75 31.13 -1.75
N PRO A 120 -19.67 32.01 -2.17
CA PRO A 120 -19.32 33.21 -2.93
C PRO A 120 -18.76 34.28 -1.97
N VAL A 121 -17.67 34.94 -2.35
CA VAL A 121 -17.03 35.99 -1.55
C VAL A 121 -16.90 37.28 -2.35
N ARG A 122 -17.57 38.35 -1.87
CA ARG A 122 -17.43 39.70 -2.39
C ARG A 122 -16.19 40.37 -1.77
N CYS A 123 -15.19 40.65 -2.61
CA CYS A 123 -13.97 41.34 -2.17
C CYS A 123 -14.13 42.86 -2.28
N LYS A 124 -13.97 43.56 -1.14
CA LYS A 124 -14.10 45.02 -1.09
C LYS A 124 -12.92 45.79 -1.71
N TRP A 125 -11.77 45.14 -1.89
CA TRP A 125 -10.56 45.76 -2.41
C TRP A 125 -10.66 46.05 -3.92
N ASP A 126 -11.24 45.12 -4.70
CA ASP A 126 -11.35 45.19 -6.13
C ASP A 126 -12.79 45.19 -6.64
N ASN A 127 -13.76 45.10 -5.73
CA ASN A 127 -15.19 45.01 -6.01
C ASN A 127 -15.57 43.82 -6.90
N LYS A 128 -14.82 42.73 -6.80
CA LYS A 128 -15.05 41.49 -7.55
C LYS A 128 -15.68 40.42 -6.69
N LEU A 129 -16.30 39.45 -7.35
CA LEU A 129 -16.87 38.27 -6.75
C LEU A 129 -16.00 37.05 -7.03
N TYR A 130 -15.67 36.29 -5.99
CA TYR A 130 -14.87 35.09 -6.07
C TYR A 130 -15.67 33.87 -5.63
N ASN A 131 -15.55 32.77 -6.37
CA ASN A 131 -15.99 31.46 -5.96
C ASN A 131 -14.90 30.87 -5.05
N CYS A 132 -15.20 30.67 -3.77
CA CYS A 132 -14.19 30.32 -2.77
C CYS A 132 -14.53 29.06 -1.99
N ALA A 133 -13.49 28.34 -1.59
CA ALA A 133 -13.56 27.43 -0.45
C ALA A 133 -13.20 28.21 0.82
N ALA A 134 -14.14 28.37 1.75
CA ALA A 134 -13.87 28.85 3.09
C ALA A 134 -13.39 27.70 3.96
N VAL A 135 -12.10 27.76 4.36
CA VAL A 135 -11.54 26.76 5.28
C VAL A 135 -11.76 27.22 6.70
N ILE A 136 -12.54 26.47 7.46
CA ILE A 136 -13.01 26.83 8.79
C ILE A 136 -12.61 25.80 9.85
N GLN A 137 -12.36 26.29 11.05
CA GLN A 137 -12.14 25.46 12.24
C GLN A 137 -12.48 26.25 13.52
N LYS A 138 -13.18 25.64 14.46
CA LYS A 138 -13.46 26.19 15.80
C LYS A 138 -13.98 27.64 15.76
N GLY A 139 -14.98 27.89 14.92
CA GLY A 139 -15.60 29.20 14.75
C GLY A 139 -14.75 30.24 14.02
N LYS A 140 -13.61 29.86 13.43
CA LYS A 140 -12.72 30.76 12.71
C LYS A 140 -12.63 30.40 11.24
N ILE A 141 -12.53 31.42 10.39
CA ILE A 141 -12.13 31.29 8.99
C ILE A 141 -10.62 31.34 8.94
N LEU A 142 -9.98 30.23 8.60
CA LEU A 142 -8.52 30.15 8.53
C LEU A 142 -7.98 30.72 7.21
N GLY A 143 -8.79 30.68 6.14
CA GLY A 143 -8.46 31.23 4.85
C GLY A 143 -9.59 31.02 3.83
N LEU A 144 -9.57 31.81 2.79
CA LEU A 144 -10.47 31.74 1.65
C LEU A 144 -9.64 31.42 0.40
N ILE A 145 -9.94 30.28 -0.22
CA ILE A 145 -9.23 29.81 -1.42
C ILE A 145 -10.09 30.04 -2.64
N PRO A 146 -9.77 31.07 -3.46
CA PRO A 146 -10.55 31.38 -4.65
C PRO A 146 -10.22 30.41 -5.79
N LYS A 147 -11.22 30.02 -6.54
CA LYS A 147 -11.12 29.17 -7.72
C LYS A 147 -10.22 29.80 -8.78
N LEU A 148 -9.30 29.04 -9.37
CA LEU A 148 -8.35 29.53 -10.37
C LEU A 148 -8.88 29.43 -11.80
N TYR A 149 -9.51 28.32 -12.12
CA TYR A 149 -10.00 28.03 -13.48
C TYR A 149 -11.52 28.02 -13.46
N LEU A 150 -12.11 29.04 -14.08
CA LEU A 150 -13.56 29.21 -14.16
C LEU A 150 -14.05 28.61 -15.49
N PRO A 151 -14.80 27.50 -15.49
CA PRO A 151 -15.34 26.94 -16.72
C PRO A 151 -16.30 27.92 -17.38
N ASN A 152 -16.12 28.13 -18.68
CA ASN A 152 -16.93 29.04 -19.48
C ASN A 152 -17.13 28.44 -20.88
N TYR A 153 -17.64 27.22 -20.90
CA TYR A 153 -17.90 26.42 -22.09
C TYR A 153 -19.06 25.46 -21.82
N GLY A 154 -19.77 25.04 -22.90
CA GLY A 154 -20.94 24.16 -22.77
C GLY A 154 -22.04 24.79 -21.89
N GLU A 155 -22.42 24.05 -20.87
CA GLU A 155 -23.41 24.43 -19.86
C GLU A 155 -22.88 25.34 -18.76
N PHE A 156 -21.55 25.58 -18.70
CA PHE A 156 -20.90 26.37 -17.66
C PHE A 156 -20.58 27.79 -18.15
N TYR A 157 -20.92 28.82 -17.34
CA TYR A 157 -20.63 30.24 -17.60
C TYR A 157 -20.16 30.99 -16.35
N GLU A 158 -19.28 30.39 -15.56
CA GLU A 158 -18.84 30.97 -14.29
C GLU A 158 -18.17 32.33 -14.43
N GLN A 159 -17.50 32.62 -15.57
CA GLN A 159 -16.88 33.91 -15.83
C GLN A 159 -17.90 35.05 -15.98
N ARG A 160 -19.20 34.73 -16.09
CA ARG A 160 -20.26 35.73 -16.06
C ARG A 160 -20.39 36.41 -14.71
N TRP A 161 -20.09 35.67 -13.61
CA TRP A 161 -20.30 36.12 -12.24
C TRP A 161 -19.01 36.27 -11.46
N PHE A 162 -18.07 35.36 -11.64
CA PHE A 162 -16.87 35.25 -10.86
C PHE A 162 -15.61 35.61 -11.65
N VAL A 163 -14.57 36.04 -10.92
CA VAL A 163 -13.24 36.24 -11.47
C VAL A 163 -12.26 35.21 -10.96
N SER A 164 -11.23 34.91 -11.75
CA SER A 164 -10.17 33.97 -11.36
C SER A 164 -9.40 34.49 -10.14
N GLY A 165 -9.10 33.58 -9.21
CA GLY A 165 -8.23 33.83 -8.07
C GLY A 165 -6.73 33.97 -8.42
N ARG A 166 -6.37 33.93 -9.70
CA ARG A 166 -4.96 34.02 -10.13
C ARG A 166 -4.34 35.35 -9.74
N GLY A 167 -3.27 35.31 -8.95
CA GLY A 167 -2.55 36.51 -8.48
C GLY A 167 -3.26 37.27 -7.36
N VAL A 168 -4.34 36.72 -6.81
CA VAL A 168 -5.04 37.28 -5.65
C VAL A 168 -4.29 36.93 -4.39
N ASP A 169 -3.97 37.97 -3.61
CA ASP A 169 -3.33 37.88 -2.28
C ASP A 169 -3.80 39.08 -1.44
N TYR A 170 -4.97 38.94 -0.85
CA TYR A 170 -5.63 39.98 -0.06
C TYR A 170 -5.87 39.51 1.38
N ALA A 171 -5.92 40.46 2.30
CA ALA A 171 -6.53 40.27 3.61
C ALA A 171 -7.93 40.91 3.60
N VAL A 172 -8.95 40.10 3.85
CA VAL A 172 -10.36 40.54 3.81
C VAL A 172 -11.04 40.44 5.16
N SER A 173 -12.19 41.13 5.30
CA SER A 173 -13.09 41.01 6.45
C SER A 173 -14.34 40.27 6.03
N LEU A 174 -14.74 39.24 6.77
CA LEU A 174 -15.93 38.43 6.53
C LEU A 174 -16.49 37.87 7.85
N CYS A 175 -17.81 37.82 8.01
CA CYS A 175 -18.48 37.29 9.21
C CYS A 175 -17.98 37.94 10.53
N GLY A 176 -17.62 39.22 10.52
CA GLY A 176 -17.09 39.94 11.70
C GLY A 176 -15.66 39.55 12.08
N GLN A 177 -14.95 38.83 11.25
CA GLN A 177 -13.52 38.52 11.41
C GLN A 177 -12.69 39.31 10.40
N ASP A 178 -11.56 39.87 10.85
CA ASP A 178 -10.67 40.69 10.04
C ASP A 178 -9.36 39.95 9.70
N GLY A 179 -8.69 40.37 8.66
CA GLY A 179 -7.37 39.86 8.29
C GLY A 179 -7.39 38.42 7.74
N ILE A 180 -8.53 37.98 7.21
CA ILE A 180 -8.66 36.66 6.64
C ILE A 180 -7.93 36.62 5.30
N PRO A 181 -6.97 35.70 5.09
CA PRO A 181 -6.28 35.57 3.80
C PRO A 181 -7.24 35.11 2.69
N LEU A 182 -7.23 35.81 1.58
CA LEU A 182 -7.87 35.43 0.33
C LEU A 182 -6.76 35.22 -0.70
N CYS A 183 -6.33 33.98 -0.89
CA CYS A 183 -5.25 33.65 -1.80
C CYS A 183 -5.38 32.24 -2.37
N ALA A 184 -4.95 32.06 -3.62
CA ALA A 184 -5.10 30.81 -4.36
C ALA A 184 -4.06 29.71 -4.03
N GLY A 185 -3.05 30.00 -3.24
CA GLY A 185 -1.95 29.09 -2.89
C GLY A 185 -1.90 28.77 -1.40
N GLY A 186 -3.05 28.44 -0.78
CA GLY A 186 -3.14 28.16 0.65
C GLY A 186 -2.82 26.72 1.02
N LEU A 187 -1.98 26.53 2.04
CA LEU A 187 -1.62 25.27 2.65
C LEU A 187 -1.95 25.31 4.13
N PHE A 188 -2.84 24.40 4.59
CA PHE A 188 -3.24 24.33 6.00
C PHE A 188 -2.45 23.21 6.67
N GLU A 189 -1.58 23.55 7.60
CA GLU A 189 -0.67 22.63 8.27
C GLU A 189 -1.20 22.29 9.67
N CYS A 190 -1.49 21.02 9.90
CA CYS A 190 -1.70 20.54 11.25
C CYS A 190 -0.36 20.49 11.98
N ALA A 191 -0.29 21.04 13.22
CA ALA A 191 0.93 21.09 14.01
C ALA A 191 1.58 19.72 14.20
N ASP A 192 0.79 18.66 14.17
CA ASP A 192 1.19 17.28 14.41
C ASP A 192 1.05 16.37 13.18
N MET A 193 0.70 16.93 12.00
CA MET A 193 0.59 16.19 10.73
C MET A 193 1.19 16.97 9.56
N PRO A 194 1.89 16.30 8.62
CA PRO A 194 2.37 16.94 7.40
C PRO A 194 1.19 17.41 6.52
N GLY A 195 1.21 18.64 6.16
CA GLY A 195 0.40 19.49 5.30
C GLY A 195 -0.94 18.98 4.75
N LEU A 196 -1.99 19.69 5.12
CA LEU A 196 -3.35 19.56 4.59
C LEU A 196 -3.62 20.73 3.66
N VAL A 197 -4.20 20.47 2.50
CA VAL A 197 -4.47 21.52 1.50
C VAL A 197 -5.86 21.39 0.94
N VAL A 198 -6.49 22.55 0.77
CA VAL A 198 -7.70 22.72 -0.02
C VAL A 198 -7.29 23.24 -1.38
N GLY A 199 -7.61 22.49 -2.43
CA GLY A 199 -7.38 22.88 -3.81
C GLY A 199 -8.54 22.43 -4.67
N GLU A 200 -8.84 23.16 -5.72
CA GLU A 200 -9.94 22.93 -6.64
C GLU A 200 -9.45 22.84 -8.09
N ASP A 201 -10.33 22.59 -9.04
CA ASP A 201 -10.06 22.51 -10.48
C ASP A 201 -9.40 21.19 -10.94
N LEU A 202 -10.01 20.07 -10.61
CA LEU A 202 -9.59 18.76 -11.12
C LEU A 202 -9.61 18.67 -12.65
N TRP A 203 -10.52 19.40 -13.29
CA TRP A 203 -10.74 19.38 -14.74
C TRP A 203 -9.75 20.27 -15.54
N ALA A 204 -8.86 20.96 -14.87
CA ALA A 204 -7.82 21.74 -15.52
C ALA A 204 -6.67 20.86 -16.01
N ALA A 205 -5.95 21.30 -17.06
CA ALA A 205 -4.78 20.62 -17.56
C ALA A 205 -3.64 20.55 -16.51
N GLU A 206 -3.50 21.59 -15.70
CA GLU A 206 -2.60 21.65 -14.55
C GLU A 206 -3.41 22.05 -13.30
N PRO A 207 -4.02 21.06 -12.62
CA PRO A 207 -4.81 21.36 -11.43
C PRO A 207 -3.95 21.94 -10.31
N PRO A 208 -4.48 22.90 -9.50
CA PRO A 208 -3.77 23.48 -8.36
C PRO A 208 -3.20 22.47 -7.38
N SER A 209 -3.85 21.32 -7.23
CA SER A 209 -3.38 20.21 -6.41
C SER A 209 -1.96 19.73 -6.74
N VAL A 210 -1.49 19.89 -7.99
CA VAL A 210 -0.10 19.56 -8.39
C VAL A 210 0.90 20.40 -7.62
N ARG A 211 0.72 21.73 -7.64
CA ARG A 211 1.60 22.66 -6.94
C ARG A 211 1.53 22.48 -5.44
N LEU A 212 0.33 22.29 -4.91
CA LEU A 212 0.09 22.11 -3.48
C LEU A 212 0.69 20.81 -2.95
N ALA A 213 0.57 19.70 -3.67
CA ALA A 213 1.21 18.43 -3.31
C ALA A 213 2.75 18.54 -3.32
N ARG A 214 3.33 19.23 -4.32
CA ARG A 214 4.77 19.51 -4.36
C ARG A 214 5.22 20.42 -3.21
N ALA A 215 4.34 21.29 -2.72
CA ALA A 215 4.60 22.11 -1.54
C ALA A 215 4.43 21.35 -0.21
N GLY A 216 4.01 20.08 -0.23
CA GLY A 216 3.94 19.21 0.93
C GLY A 216 2.56 18.69 1.28
N ALA A 217 1.48 19.10 0.58
CA ALA A 217 0.15 18.61 0.84
C ALA A 217 0.04 17.09 0.72
N THR A 218 -0.40 16.41 1.77
CA THR A 218 -0.64 14.96 1.77
C THR A 218 -2.12 14.60 1.60
N VAL A 219 -3.02 15.55 1.82
CA VAL A 219 -4.46 15.41 1.56
C VAL A 219 -4.95 16.62 0.78
N ILE A 220 -5.73 16.38 -0.25
CA ILE A 220 -6.41 17.40 -1.06
C ILE A 220 -7.92 17.31 -0.76
N LEU A 221 -8.53 18.44 -0.43
CA LEU A 221 -9.99 18.57 -0.33
C LEU A 221 -10.46 19.29 -1.59
N ASN A 222 -11.20 18.61 -2.46
CA ASN A 222 -11.69 19.17 -3.71
C ASN A 222 -13.20 19.39 -3.63
N LEU A 223 -13.60 20.65 -3.71
CA LEU A 223 -14.99 21.08 -3.77
C LEU A 223 -15.40 21.16 -5.23
N SER A 224 -16.52 20.54 -5.58
CA SER A 224 -16.97 20.46 -6.97
C SER A 224 -18.48 20.64 -7.10
N ALA A 225 -18.87 21.14 -8.27
CA ALA A 225 -20.24 21.13 -8.76
C ALA A 225 -20.23 20.63 -10.21
N SER A 226 -19.98 19.33 -10.35
CA SER A 226 -19.93 18.65 -11.64
C SER A 226 -21.28 18.02 -11.95
N ASP A 227 -21.93 18.49 -13.01
CA ASP A 227 -23.17 17.89 -13.50
C ASP A 227 -22.99 16.43 -13.90
N GLU A 228 -24.08 15.70 -13.98
CA GLU A 228 -24.07 14.27 -14.25
C GLU A 228 -24.64 13.96 -15.64
N VAL A 229 -23.79 13.40 -16.50
CA VAL A 229 -24.20 12.85 -17.79
C VAL A 229 -23.73 11.39 -17.91
N ALA A 230 -24.39 10.63 -18.78
CA ALA A 230 -24.09 9.22 -18.97
C ALA A 230 -22.61 9.01 -19.34
N GLY A 231 -21.91 8.17 -18.56
CA GLY A 231 -20.49 7.86 -18.73
C GLY A 231 -19.52 8.76 -17.97
N LYS A 232 -19.91 9.97 -17.54
CA LYS A 232 -19.04 10.95 -16.86
C LYS A 232 -18.50 10.42 -15.52
N ALA A 233 -19.25 9.59 -14.81
CA ALA A 233 -18.83 9.00 -13.55
C ALA A 233 -17.56 8.15 -13.69
N ALA A 234 -17.43 7.36 -14.75
CA ALA A 234 -16.23 6.55 -15.00
C ALA A 234 -15.00 7.45 -15.24
N TYR A 235 -15.16 8.50 -16.04
CA TYR A 235 -14.10 9.47 -16.29
C TYR A 235 -13.70 10.22 -15.01
N ARG A 236 -14.68 10.64 -14.19
CA ARG A 236 -14.42 11.30 -12.89
C ARG A 236 -13.62 10.41 -11.94
N ARG A 237 -13.96 9.10 -11.84
CA ARG A 237 -13.15 8.12 -11.07
C ARG A 237 -11.73 8.04 -11.55
N GLN A 238 -11.50 8.01 -12.86
CA GLN A 238 -10.15 7.97 -13.44
C GLN A 238 -9.35 9.23 -13.09
N LEU A 239 -9.96 10.41 -13.16
CA LEU A 239 -9.31 11.67 -12.79
C LEU A 239 -8.94 11.70 -11.31
N VAL A 240 -9.87 11.40 -10.40
CA VAL A 240 -9.65 11.42 -8.94
C VAL A 240 -8.58 10.40 -8.55
N SER A 241 -8.72 9.15 -9.01
CA SER A 241 -7.74 8.09 -8.71
C SER A 241 -6.38 8.37 -9.34
N GLY A 242 -6.35 8.83 -10.60
CA GLY A 242 -5.11 9.17 -11.31
C GLY A 242 -4.38 10.34 -10.65
N GLN A 243 -5.10 11.38 -10.22
CA GLN A 243 -4.51 12.52 -9.52
C GLN A 243 -3.96 12.12 -8.14
N SER A 244 -4.73 11.34 -7.37
CA SER A 244 -4.29 10.77 -6.09
C SER A 244 -3.00 9.94 -6.24
N ALA A 245 -2.92 9.09 -7.27
CA ALA A 245 -1.75 8.25 -7.56
C ALA A 245 -0.53 9.10 -7.93
N ARG A 246 -0.68 10.01 -8.90
CA ARG A 246 0.41 10.85 -9.39
C ARG A 246 1.00 11.74 -8.32
N LEU A 247 0.15 12.28 -7.42
CA LEU A 247 0.55 13.19 -6.36
C LEU A 247 0.90 12.49 -5.04
N LEU A 248 0.76 11.17 -4.95
CA LEU A 248 0.96 10.40 -3.73
C LEU A 248 0.23 11.06 -2.55
N CYS A 249 -1.09 11.24 -2.70
CA CYS A 249 -1.91 11.96 -1.73
C CYS A 249 -3.25 11.26 -1.48
N GLY A 250 -3.88 11.58 -0.33
CA GLY A 250 -5.30 11.42 -0.12
C GLY A 250 -6.06 12.47 -0.94
N TYR A 251 -7.11 12.09 -1.63
CA TYR A 251 -7.93 12.99 -2.44
C TYR A 251 -9.40 12.84 -2.05
N VAL A 252 -9.96 13.88 -1.45
CA VAL A 252 -11.35 13.95 -1.00
C VAL A 252 -12.13 14.83 -1.95
N TYR A 253 -13.00 14.24 -2.74
CA TYR A 253 -13.80 14.90 -3.76
C TYR A 253 -15.25 14.96 -3.31
N ALA A 254 -15.76 16.18 -3.07
CA ALA A 254 -17.15 16.44 -2.70
C ALA A 254 -17.88 17.13 -3.86
N ASP A 255 -19.03 16.58 -4.25
CA ASP A 255 -19.77 17.04 -5.42
C ASP A 255 -21.18 17.54 -5.07
N ALA A 256 -21.65 18.55 -5.80
CA ALA A 256 -23.00 19.06 -5.69
C ALA A 256 -24.04 17.98 -6.01
N GLY A 257 -25.19 18.05 -5.38
CA GLY A 257 -26.20 17.00 -5.47
C GLY A 257 -27.64 17.52 -5.37
N GLN A 258 -28.42 16.83 -4.55
CA GLN A 258 -29.85 17.06 -4.43
C GLN A 258 -30.19 18.48 -3.96
N GLY A 259 -31.01 19.15 -4.71
CA GLY A 259 -31.52 20.50 -4.40
C GLY A 259 -30.99 21.59 -5.33
N GLU A 260 -29.98 21.30 -6.14
CA GLU A 260 -29.55 22.17 -7.24
C GLU A 260 -30.69 22.28 -8.30
N SER A 261 -30.69 23.37 -9.05
CA SER A 261 -31.67 23.54 -10.12
C SER A 261 -31.49 22.50 -11.22
N SER A 262 -32.59 21.93 -11.68
CA SER A 262 -32.63 20.95 -12.77
C SER A 262 -33.09 21.55 -14.09
N THR A 263 -32.88 22.86 -14.31
CA THR A 263 -33.26 23.53 -15.55
C THR A 263 -32.65 22.85 -16.77
N ASP A 264 -31.31 22.67 -16.76
CA ASP A 264 -30.59 21.98 -17.83
C ASP A 264 -29.58 20.93 -17.29
N MET A 265 -29.19 21.05 -16.03
CA MET A 265 -28.18 20.19 -15.41
C MET A 265 -28.78 19.33 -14.29
N VAL A 266 -28.22 18.16 -14.08
CA VAL A 266 -28.52 17.31 -12.92
C VAL A 266 -27.24 17.00 -12.19
N PHE A 267 -27.27 17.12 -10.87
CA PHE A 267 -26.10 16.86 -10.01
C PHE A 267 -26.34 15.58 -9.19
N ALA A 268 -25.35 14.72 -9.16
CA ALA A 268 -25.47 13.38 -8.59
C ALA A 268 -24.93 13.25 -7.16
N GLY A 269 -24.26 14.26 -6.62
CA GLY A 269 -23.57 14.13 -5.34
C GLY A 269 -22.52 13.02 -5.37
N HIS A 270 -21.72 12.96 -6.44
CA HIS A 270 -20.75 11.89 -6.65
C HIS A 270 -19.51 12.10 -5.81
N ASN A 271 -19.60 11.74 -4.53
CA ASN A 271 -18.52 11.84 -3.56
C ASN A 271 -17.53 10.69 -3.69
N MET A 272 -16.23 11.00 -3.60
CA MET A 272 -15.15 10.01 -3.70
C MET A 272 -14.01 10.34 -2.76
N ILE A 273 -13.39 9.29 -2.19
CA ILE A 273 -12.15 9.41 -1.42
C ILE A 273 -11.16 8.40 -1.98
N ALA A 274 -10.02 8.89 -2.47
CA ALA A 274 -8.94 8.08 -3.00
C ALA A 274 -7.64 8.28 -2.19
N GLU A 275 -6.79 7.25 -2.12
CA GLU A 275 -5.48 7.28 -1.48
C GLU A 275 -4.46 6.59 -2.37
N ASN A 276 -3.46 7.35 -2.84
CA ASN A 276 -2.40 6.82 -3.71
C ASN A 276 -2.96 5.94 -4.86
N GLY A 277 -4.01 6.44 -5.52
CA GLY A 277 -4.66 5.80 -6.66
C GLY A 277 -5.76 4.79 -6.33
N ALA A 278 -5.82 4.30 -5.11
CA ALA A 278 -6.88 3.40 -4.69
C ALA A 278 -8.15 4.19 -4.31
N LEU A 279 -9.28 3.88 -4.91
CA LEU A 279 -10.59 4.41 -4.49
C LEU A 279 -11.01 3.66 -3.22
N LEU A 280 -11.09 4.40 -2.09
CA LEU A 280 -11.39 3.84 -0.78
C LEU A 280 -12.88 3.89 -0.44
N ALA A 281 -13.55 4.98 -0.82
CA ALA A 281 -14.98 5.17 -0.61
C ALA A 281 -15.57 5.96 -1.77
N GLU A 282 -16.81 5.63 -2.11
CA GLU A 282 -17.56 6.26 -3.18
C GLU A 282 -19.06 6.21 -2.87
N ASN A 283 -19.75 7.29 -3.19
CA ASN A 283 -21.20 7.36 -3.16
C ASN A 283 -21.71 8.24 -4.31
N ARG A 284 -22.90 7.94 -4.83
CA ARG A 284 -23.51 8.64 -5.96
C ARG A 284 -25.03 8.58 -5.87
N PHE A 285 -25.70 9.62 -6.33
CA PHE A 285 -27.16 9.78 -6.31
C PHE A 285 -27.77 9.84 -4.90
N SER A 286 -26.99 10.26 -3.91
CA SER A 286 -27.45 10.41 -2.53
C SER A 286 -26.90 11.68 -1.88
N THR A 287 -27.54 12.07 -0.79
CA THR A 287 -27.05 13.10 0.15
C THR A 287 -26.37 12.43 1.35
N GLY A 288 -25.65 13.21 2.15
CA GLY A 288 -24.99 12.75 3.36
C GLY A 288 -23.49 12.59 3.21
N LEU A 289 -22.89 11.79 4.08
CA LEU A 289 -21.44 11.63 4.19
C LEU A 289 -20.94 10.39 3.44
N THR A 290 -19.82 10.56 2.77
CA THR A 290 -18.93 9.47 2.30
C THR A 290 -17.65 9.60 3.08
N ALA A 291 -17.34 8.66 3.99
CA ALA A 291 -16.24 8.77 4.91
C ALA A 291 -15.37 7.51 4.92
N THR A 292 -14.06 7.70 5.11
CA THR A 292 -13.09 6.62 5.34
C THR A 292 -11.82 7.17 5.99
N GLU A 293 -10.93 6.29 6.43
CA GLU A 293 -9.63 6.66 7.00
C GLU A 293 -8.57 6.74 5.89
N LEU A 294 -7.80 7.83 5.88
CA LEU A 294 -6.60 8.03 5.07
C LEU A 294 -5.35 7.70 5.91
N ASP A 295 -4.39 7.02 5.31
CA ASP A 295 -3.09 6.69 5.92
C ASP A 295 -2.02 7.71 5.48
N VAL A 296 -1.94 8.82 6.19
CA VAL A 296 -1.01 9.93 5.86
C VAL A 296 0.45 9.49 6.03
N GLU A 297 0.76 8.65 7.02
CA GLU A 297 2.12 8.14 7.23
C GLU A 297 2.61 7.30 6.05
N ARG A 298 1.73 6.48 5.47
CA ARG A 298 2.00 5.74 4.25
C ARG A 298 2.31 6.66 3.07
N LEU A 299 1.55 7.74 2.91
CA LEU A 299 1.76 8.71 1.83
C LEU A 299 3.12 9.42 1.98
N VAL A 300 3.47 9.82 3.19
CA VAL A 300 4.78 10.42 3.51
C VAL A 300 5.92 9.44 3.24
N TYR A 301 5.74 8.16 3.61
CA TYR A 301 6.72 7.11 3.35
C TYR A 301 6.96 6.90 1.84
N GLU A 302 5.89 6.82 1.05
CA GLU A 302 6.02 6.68 -0.41
C GLU A 302 6.73 7.89 -1.04
N ARG A 303 6.38 9.12 -0.66
CA ARG A 303 7.08 10.32 -1.14
C ARG A 303 8.58 10.31 -0.82
N ARG A 304 8.96 9.80 0.36
CA ARG A 304 10.37 9.65 0.75
C ARG A 304 11.14 8.68 -0.16
N ARG A 305 10.47 7.65 -0.68
CA ARG A 305 11.06 6.65 -1.58
C ARG A 305 11.14 7.09 -3.03
N VAL A 306 10.17 7.89 -3.47
CA VAL A 306 10.05 8.33 -4.88
C VAL A 306 10.90 9.57 -5.09
N THR A 307 12.15 9.37 -5.51
CA THR A 307 13.13 10.45 -5.70
C THR A 307 12.76 11.43 -6.82
N THR A 308 11.85 11.06 -7.72
CA THR A 308 11.30 11.92 -8.76
C THR A 308 10.19 12.85 -8.26
N PHE A 309 9.71 12.67 -7.03
CA PHE A 309 8.76 13.56 -6.39
C PHE A 309 9.52 14.73 -5.77
N THR A 310 9.68 15.82 -6.53
CA THR A 310 10.44 17.00 -6.09
C THR A 310 9.54 18.02 -5.42
N GLY A 311 9.99 18.55 -4.27
CA GLY A 311 9.31 19.62 -3.55
C GLY A 311 9.45 20.97 -4.24
N ASP A 312 8.44 21.83 -4.04
CA ASP A 312 8.45 23.24 -4.49
C ASP A 312 7.51 24.03 -3.57
N THR A 313 8.05 24.99 -2.85
CA THR A 313 7.30 25.77 -1.85
C THR A 313 7.19 27.26 -2.21
N GLU A 314 7.67 27.67 -3.39
CA GLU A 314 7.67 29.06 -3.81
C GLU A 314 6.24 29.61 -3.93
N GLY A 315 6.00 30.78 -3.33
CA GLY A 315 4.71 31.48 -3.38
C GLY A 315 3.53 30.70 -2.78
N ILE A 316 3.78 29.79 -1.85
CA ILE A 316 2.77 29.06 -1.10
C ILE A 316 2.59 29.71 0.28
N TRP A 317 1.39 30.19 0.54
CA TRP A 317 0.99 30.68 1.85
C TRP A 317 0.65 29.50 2.77
N ARG A 318 0.97 29.65 4.08
CA ARG A 318 0.78 28.56 5.05
C ARG A 318 0.03 29.06 6.29
N GLN A 319 -0.95 28.29 6.71
CA GLN A 319 -1.72 28.51 7.93
C GLN A 319 -1.69 27.28 8.83
N SER A 320 -1.34 27.47 10.08
CA SER A 320 -1.38 26.36 11.06
C SER A 320 -2.77 26.17 11.63
N PHE A 321 -3.12 24.92 11.90
CA PHE A 321 -4.29 24.51 12.67
C PHE A 321 -3.95 23.35 13.60
N SER A 322 -4.84 22.97 14.50
CA SER A 322 -4.60 21.88 15.46
C SER A 322 -5.83 20.99 15.60
N LEU A 323 -5.59 19.69 15.72
CA LEU A 323 -6.60 18.69 16.05
C LEU A 323 -6.26 18.03 17.39
N LYS A 324 -7.27 17.63 18.17
CA LYS A 324 -7.05 16.81 19.36
C LYS A 324 -6.51 15.45 18.96
N GLU A 325 -5.53 14.97 19.71
CA GLU A 325 -5.03 13.61 19.54
C GLU A 325 -6.15 12.61 19.84
N THR A 326 -6.49 11.79 18.88
CA THR A 326 -7.50 10.74 19.01
C THR A 326 -7.04 9.48 18.29
N GLU A 327 -7.38 8.33 18.84
CA GLU A 327 -7.23 7.08 18.12
C GLU A 327 -8.38 6.94 17.12
N THR A 328 -8.05 6.99 15.82
CA THR A 328 -9.04 6.83 14.76
C THR A 328 -9.50 5.36 14.71
N ALA A 329 -10.80 5.12 14.90
CA ALA A 329 -11.36 3.79 14.69
C ALA A 329 -11.27 3.42 13.20
N LEU A 330 -10.62 2.29 12.90
CA LEU A 330 -10.47 1.83 11.51
C LEU A 330 -11.72 1.09 11.05
N THR A 331 -12.42 1.65 10.09
CA THR A 331 -13.59 1.04 9.43
C THR A 331 -13.27 0.53 8.04
N ARG A 332 -12.18 1.01 7.44
CA ARG A 332 -11.71 0.56 6.12
C ARG A 332 -11.30 -0.92 6.15
N PRO A 333 -11.56 -1.68 5.07
CA PRO A 333 -11.13 -3.06 5.00
C PRO A 333 -9.60 -3.16 4.94
N VAL A 334 -9.04 -4.11 5.71
CA VAL A 334 -7.62 -4.47 5.66
C VAL A 334 -7.55 -5.93 5.21
N SER A 335 -6.94 -6.18 4.05
CA SER A 335 -6.84 -7.53 3.52
C SER A 335 -5.94 -8.41 4.43
N PRO A 336 -6.40 -9.60 4.86
CA PRO A 336 -5.56 -10.55 5.57
C PRO A 336 -4.47 -11.17 4.68
N ALA A 337 -4.67 -11.16 3.36
CA ALA A 337 -3.71 -11.67 2.37
C ALA A 337 -3.34 -10.56 1.36
N PRO A 338 -2.50 -9.58 1.76
CA PRO A 338 -2.28 -8.37 0.98
C PRO A 338 -1.52 -8.57 -0.33
N PHE A 339 -0.83 -9.69 -0.49
CA PHE A 339 -0.16 -10.07 -1.75
C PHE A 339 -1.10 -10.76 -2.75
N VAL A 340 -2.24 -11.28 -2.27
CA VAL A 340 -3.19 -12.00 -3.13
C VAL A 340 -4.14 -11.01 -3.79
N PRO A 341 -4.31 -11.06 -5.12
CA PRO A 341 -5.25 -10.19 -5.83
C PRO A 341 -6.68 -10.34 -5.31
N GLN A 342 -7.35 -9.22 -5.06
CA GLN A 342 -8.74 -9.18 -4.64
C GLN A 342 -9.67 -9.13 -5.86
N GLY A 343 -10.87 -9.74 -5.75
CA GLY A 343 -11.83 -9.79 -6.88
C GLY A 343 -11.60 -10.99 -7.82
N GLN A 344 -12.69 -11.63 -8.25
CA GLN A 344 -12.60 -12.91 -8.98
C GLN A 344 -12.09 -12.74 -10.43
N ARG A 345 -12.51 -11.67 -11.12
CA ARG A 345 -12.09 -11.38 -12.50
C ARG A 345 -10.64 -10.88 -12.56
N ASP A 346 -10.29 -9.94 -11.70
CA ASP A 346 -8.93 -9.39 -11.61
C ASP A 346 -7.92 -10.43 -11.13
N ARG A 347 -8.36 -11.44 -10.36
CA ARG A 347 -7.50 -12.48 -9.83
C ARG A 347 -6.92 -13.37 -10.93
N ALA A 348 -7.75 -13.85 -11.85
CA ALA A 348 -7.31 -14.72 -12.95
C ALA A 348 -6.30 -13.99 -13.85
N GLU A 349 -6.62 -12.75 -14.25
CA GLU A 349 -5.73 -11.93 -15.07
C GLU A 349 -4.38 -11.67 -14.39
N ARG A 350 -4.39 -11.32 -13.09
CA ARG A 350 -3.16 -11.09 -12.34
C ARG A 350 -2.37 -12.36 -12.05
N CYS A 351 -3.01 -13.51 -11.85
CA CYS A 351 -2.30 -14.78 -11.71
C CYS A 351 -1.58 -15.15 -13.00
N ASP A 352 -2.24 -15.02 -14.14
CA ASP A 352 -1.61 -15.24 -15.45
C ASP A 352 -0.45 -14.25 -15.69
N GLU A 353 -0.63 -12.97 -15.38
CA GLU A 353 0.43 -11.95 -15.47
C GLU A 353 1.66 -12.31 -14.63
N ILE A 354 1.47 -12.72 -13.38
CA ILE A 354 2.56 -13.11 -12.47
C ILE A 354 3.33 -14.31 -13.04
N LEU A 355 2.62 -15.35 -13.48
CA LEU A 355 3.25 -16.53 -14.07
C LEU A 355 4.02 -16.19 -15.34
N ARG A 356 3.45 -15.35 -16.22
CA ARG A 356 4.12 -14.89 -17.46
C ARG A 356 5.37 -14.07 -17.18
N ILE A 357 5.32 -13.13 -16.22
CA ILE A 357 6.50 -12.33 -15.82
C ILE A 357 7.61 -13.25 -15.32
N ALA A 358 7.29 -14.22 -14.46
CA ALA A 358 8.27 -15.18 -13.96
C ALA A 358 8.85 -16.06 -15.07
N ALA A 359 8.00 -16.57 -15.95
CA ALA A 359 8.41 -17.40 -17.10
C ALA A 359 9.26 -16.64 -18.12
N LEU A 360 8.92 -15.37 -18.42
CA LEU A 360 9.72 -14.52 -19.31
C LEU A 360 11.12 -14.25 -18.73
N GLY A 361 11.23 -14.05 -17.42
CA GLY A 361 12.53 -13.90 -16.75
C GLY A 361 13.40 -15.14 -16.92
N LEU A 362 12.82 -16.33 -16.69
CA LEU A 362 13.54 -17.60 -16.89
C LEU A 362 13.87 -17.86 -18.36
N LYS A 363 12.91 -17.61 -19.27
CA LYS A 363 13.12 -17.69 -20.72
C LYS A 363 14.37 -16.93 -21.15
N GLN A 364 14.45 -15.65 -20.77
CA GLN A 364 15.58 -14.79 -21.13
C GLN A 364 16.91 -15.33 -20.57
N ARG A 365 16.91 -15.91 -19.38
CA ARG A 365 18.12 -16.51 -18.77
C ARG A 365 18.55 -17.74 -19.55
N LEU A 366 17.63 -18.65 -19.89
CA LEU A 366 17.91 -19.86 -20.67
C LEU A 366 18.45 -19.54 -22.08
N GLU A 367 17.86 -18.54 -22.75
CA GLU A 367 18.33 -18.08 -24.08
C GLU A 367 19.73 -17.49 -23.97
N HIS A 368 19.97 -16.58 -23.01
CA HIS A 368 21.25 -15.90 -22.88
C HIS A 368 22.42 -16.85 -22.55
N THR A 369 22.16 -17.85 -21.71
CA THR A 369 23.19 -18.81 -21.30
C THR A 369 23.33 -19.99 -22.25
N HIS A 370 22.47 -20.10 -23.25
CA HIS A 370 22.37 -21.24 -24.19
C HIS A 370 22.23 -22.57 -23.42
N ALA A 371 21.56 -22.55 -22.24
CA ALA A 371 21.41 -23.74 -21.44
C ALA A 371 20.61 -24.82 -22.17
N ALA A 372 21.16 -26.03 -22.24
CA ALA A 372 20.52 -27.15 -22.88
C ALA A 372 19.37 -27.73 -22.08
N ALA A 373 19.37 -27.60 -20.76
CA ALA A 373 18.35 -28.12 -19.86
C ALA A 373 18.04 -27.16 -18.69
N ALA A 374 16.85 -27.31 -18.12
CA ALA A 374 16.53 -26.77 -16.80
C ALA A 374 16.48 -27.91 -15.78
N VAL A 375 17.25 -27.82 -14.69
CA VAL A 375 17.29 -28.86 -13.65
C VAL A 375 16.59 -28.32 -12.41
N ILE A 376 15.63 -29.08 -11.88
CA ILE A 376 14.83 -28.66 -10.74
C ILE A 376 14.68 -29.78 -9.70
N GLY A 377 14.90 -29.45 -8.43
CA GLY A 377 14.59 -30.36 -7.34
C GLY A 377 13.08 -30.41 -7.12
N LEU A 378 12.46 -31.55 -7.40
CA LEU A 378 11.04 -31.76 -7.26
C LEU A 378 10.75 -32.59 -6.01
N SER A 379 10.35 -31.91 -4.93
CA SER A 379 10.01 -32.56 -3.64
C SER A 379 8.58 -33.08 -3.57
N GLY A 380 7.68 -32.63 -4.46
CA GLY A 380 6.24 -32.84 -4.35
C GLY A 380 5.54 -31.82 -3.44
N GLY A 381 6.26 -30.78 -2.96
CA GLY A 381 5.72 -29.65 -2.21
C GLY A 381 5.35 -28.46 -3.10
N LEU A 382 4.64 -27.47 -2.52
CA LEU A 382 4.09 -26.31 -3.23
C LEU A 382 5.13 -25.49 -4.01
N ASP A 383 6.28 -25.24 -3.43
CA ASP A 383 7.30 -24.33 -4.01
C ASP A 383 7.96 -24.94 -5.25
N SER A 384 8.32 -26.22 -5.15
CA SER A 384 8.86 -26.96 -6.29
C SER A 384 7.81 -27.14 -7.40
N THR A 385 6.54 -27.27 -7.01
CA THR A 385 5.41 -27.34 -7.96
C THR A 385 5.25 -26.03 -8.72
N LEU A 386 5.22 -24.88 -8.04
CA LEU A 386 5.13 -23.59 -8.74
C LEU A 386 6.35 -23.38 -9.65
N ALA A 387 7.54 -23.71 -9.18
CA ALA A 387 8.78 -23.53 -9.95
C ALA A 387 8.79 -24.37 -11.22
N ILE A 388 8.32 -25.63 -11.20
CA ILE A 388 8.23 -26.44 -12.41
C ILE A 388 7.14 -25.93 -13.37
N LEU A 389 5.98 -25.47 -12.88
CA LEU A 389 4.94 -24.86 -13.70
C LEU A 389 5.44 -23.61 -14.43
N ILE A 390 6.18 -22.73 -13.75
CA ILE A 390 6.84 -21.57 -14.38
C ILE A 390 7.89 -22.02 -15.41
N THR A 391 8.64 -23.08 -15.12
CA THR A 391 9.66 -23.63 -16.02
C THR A 391 9.02 -24.19 -17.28
N VAL A 392 7.93 -24.94 -17.18
CA VAL A 392 7.15 -25.44 -18.32
C VAL A 392 6.66 -24.27 -19.18
N MET A 393 6.07 -23.26 -18.59
CA MET A 393 5.64 -22.05 -19.33
C MET A 393 6.81 -21.36 -20.04
N ALA A 394 8.01 -21.30 -19.43
CA ALA A 394 9.19 -20.73 -20.06
C ALA A 394 9.63 -21.57 -21.29
N PHE A 395 9.54 -22.91 -21.20
CA PHE A 395 9.84 -23.82 -22.30
C PHE A 395 8.81 -23.72 -23.42
N ASP A 396 7.52 -23.58 -23.11
CA ASP A 396 6.47 -23.29 -24.08
C ASP A 396 6.77 -22.00 -24.86
N LEU A 397 7.17 -20.95 -24.17
CA LEU A 397 7.56 -19.67 -24.78
C LEU A 397 8.84 -19.74 -25.61
N LEU A 398 9.70 -20.73 -25.37
CA LEU A 398 10.90 -21.03 -26.18
C LEU A 398 10.62 -21.97 -27.33
N GLY A 399 9.46 -22.62 -27.37
CA GLY A 399 9.16 -23.71 -28.35
C GLY A 399 10.05 -24.95 -28.15
N ARG A 400 10.45 -25.22 -26.88
CA ARG A 400 11.34 -26.34 -26.52
C ARG A 400 10.56 -27.52 -25.95
N ASP A 401 11.09 -28.73 -26.13
CA ASP A 401 10.53 -29.96 -25.58
C ASP A 401 10.64 -29.95 -24.03
N HIS A 402 9.57 -30.29 -23.34
CA HIS A 402 9.57 -30.42 -21.89
C HIS A 402 10.49 -31.52 -21.36
N LYS A 403 10.93 -32.46 -22.23
CA LYS A 403 11.94 -33.47 -21.88
C LYS A 403 13.29 -32.88 -21.49
N ASP A 404 13.59 -31.66 -21.91
CA ASP A 404 14.77 -30.92 -21.48
C ASP A 404 14.61 -30.29 -20.09
N ILE A 405 13.43 -30.41 -19.46
CA ILE A 405 13.21 -30.11 -18.05
C ILE A 405 13.53 -31.37 -17.25
N ILE A 406 14.61 -31.36 -16.50
CA ILE A 406 15.05 -32.49 -15.67
C ILE A 406 14.55 -32.28 -14.26
N ALA A 407 13.44 -32.93 -13.93
CA ALA A 407 12.89 -32.97 -12.58
C ALA A 407 13.62 -34.05 -11.75
N VAL A 408 14.23 -33.65 -10.64
CA VAL A 408 15.01 -34.57 -9.79
C VAL A 408 14.34 -34.72 -8.45
N THR A 409 13.86 -35.92 -8.14
CA THR A 409 13.40 -36.25 -6.78
C THR A 409 14.51 -36.98 -6.03
N MET A 410 14.78 -36.55 -4.80
CA MET A 410 15.93 -37.02 -4.00
C MET A 410 15.44 -37.53 -2.64
N PRO A 411 14.84 -38.73 -2.58
CA PRO A 411 14.40 -39.30 -1.33
C PRO A 411 15.56 -39.46 -0.34
N CYS A 412 15.29 -39.16 0.93
CA CYS A 412 16.16 -39.32 2.07
C CYS A 412 15.32 -39.72 3.31
N PHE A 413 15.83 -39.53 4.49
CA PHE A 413 15.26 -40.04 5.75
C PHE A 413 13.86 -39.50 6.07
N GLY A 414 13.50 -38.30 5.61
CA GLY A 414 12.22 -37.63 5.89
C GLY A 414 11.17 -37.70 4.78
N THR A 415 11.50 -38.27 3.61
CA THR A 415 10.59 -38.26 2.45
C THR A 415 9.45 -39.24 2.65
N THR A 416 8.20 -38.76 2.47
CA THR A 416 6.99 -39.60 2.57
C THR A 416 6.62 -40.23 1.23
N ALA A 417 5.83 -41.34 1.26
CA ALA A 417 5.35 -41.97 0.03
C ALA A 417 4.43 -41.05 -0.77
N ARG A 418 3.63 -40.19 -0.11
CA ARG A 418 2.69 -39.27 -0.77
C ARG A 418 3.43 -38.18 -1.55
N THR A 419 4.40 -37.51 -0.94
CA THR A 419 5.15 -36.46 -1.60
C THR A 419 6.00 -36.98 -2.75
N ARG A 420 6.57 -38.17 -2.59
CA ARG A 420 7.27 -38.84 -3.69
C ARG A 420 6.32 -39.15 -4.86
N SER A 421 5.13 -39.71 -4.58
CA SER A 421 4.12 -40.00 -5.61
C SER A 421 3.69 -38.72 -6.34
N ASN A 422 3.46 -37.62 -5.59
CA ASN A 422 3.08 -36.34 -6.19
C ASN A 422 4.18 -35.77 -7.10
N ALA A 423 5.45 -35.90 -6.74
CA ALA A 423 6.55 -35.47 -7.59
C ALA A 423 6.63 -36.28 -8.89
N GLU A 424 6.47 -37.61 -8.79
CA GLU A 424 6.48 -38.53 -9.95
C GLU A 424 5.31 -38.23 -10.91
N LEU A 425 4.08 -38.12 -10.39
CA LEU A 425 2.88 -37.82 -11.18
C LEU A 425 2.94 -36.43 -11.82
N LEU A 426 3.43 -35.44 -11.09
CA LEU A 426 3.55 -34.08 -11.62
C LEU A 426 4.55 -34.00 -12.80
N ALA A 427 5.69 -34.67 -12.67
CA ALA A 427 6.68 -34.74 -13.75
C ALA A 427 6.11 -35.44 -14.99
N GLU A 428 5.35 -36.56 -14.81
CA GLU A 428 4.69 -37.29 -15.87
C GLU A 428 3.66 -36.42 -16.62
N GLU A 429 2.77 -35.76 -15.88
CA GLU A 429 1.70 -34.93 -16.45
C GLU A 429 2.25 -33.69 -17.19
N LEU A 430 3.39 -33.17 -16.78
CA LEU A 430 4.06 -32.04 -17.43
C LEU A 430 5.00 -32.45 -18.59
N GLY A 431 5.21 -33.75 -18.81
CA GLY A 431 6.11 -34.26 -19.83
C GLY A 431 7.59 -34.03 -19.52
N ALA A 432 7.96 -33.76 -18.30
CA ALA A 432 9.33 -33.53 -17.87
C ALA A 432 10.10 -34.85 -17.71
N THR A 433 11.42 -34.82 -17.85
CA THR A 433 12.29 -35.98 -17.59
C THR A 433 12.50 -36.15 -16.08
N LEU A 434 11.92 -37.20 -15.51
CA LEU A 434 12.10 -37.52 -14.10
C LEU A 434 13.40 -38.28 -13.85
N ARG A 435 14.14 -37.88 -12.81
CA ARG A 435 15.25 -38.62 -12.23
C ARG A 435 15.02 -38.85 -10.75
N VAL A 436 15.21 -40.09 -10.30
CA VAL A 436 15.15 -40.47 -8.88
C VAL A 436 16.58 -40.73 -8.41
N VAL A 437 17.05 -39.98 -7.44
CA VAL A 437 18.41 -40.10 -6.87
C VAL A 437 18.29 -40.30 -5.37
N ASP A 438 18.46 -41.53 -4.88
CA ASP A 438 18.52 -41.80 -3.44
C ASP A 438 19.85 -41.27 -2.87
N ILE A 439 19.77 -40.23 -2.04
CA ILE A 439 20.93 -39.60 -1.43
C ILE A 439 21.28 -40.17 -0.07
N GLY A 440 20.52 -41.14 0.45
CA GLY A 440 20.67 -41.64 1.82
C GLY A 440 22.04 -42.24 2.09
N ALA A 441 22.67 -42.93 1.11
CA ALA A 441 24.02 -43.49 1.28
C ALA A 441 25.10 -42.40 1.36
N ALA A 442 25.02 -41.37 0.48
CA ALA A 442 25.97 -40.25 0.48
C ALA A 442 25.88 -39.45 1.79
N VAL A 443 24.67 -39.17 2.26
CA VAL A 443 24.45 -38.46 3.53
C VAL A 443 24.97 -39.24 4.72
N ARG A 444 24.79 -40.58 4.79
CA ARG A 444 25.35 -41.41 5.86
C ARG A 444 26.86 -41.37 5.86
N GLN A 445 27.49 -41.45 4.67
CA GLN A 445 28.96 -41.35 4.58
C GLN A 445 29.45 -39.99 5.06
N HIS A 446 28.80 -38.93 4.60
CA HIS A 446 29.13 -37.57 5.05
C HIS A 446 28.99 -37.40 6.57
N PHE A 447 27.94 -37.96 7.19
CA PHE A 447 27.74 -37.89 8.64
C PHE A 447 28.83 -38.67 9.37
N ALA A 448 29.24 -39.84 8.87
CA ALA A 448 30.35 -40.61 9.44
C ALA A 448 31.65 -39.82 9.39
N ASP A 449 31.94 -39.14 8.26
CA ASP A 449 33.17 -38.37 8.06
C ASP A 449 33.27 -37.17 9.01
N ILE A 450 32.14 -36.53 9.35
CA ILE A 450 32.11 -35.37 10.28
C ILE A 450 31.81 -35.76 11.74
N GLY A 451 31.58 -37.03 12.04
CA GLY A 451 31.24 -37.50 13.38
C GLY A 451 29.84 -37.17 13.85
N GLN A 452 28.90 -36.94 12.94
CA GLN A 452 27.47 -36.71 13.23
C GLN A 452 26.76 -38.05 13.48
N SER A 453 26.08 -38.18 14.64
CA SER A 453 25.24 -39.34 14.91
C SER A 453 23.97 -39.32 14.09
N MET A 454 23.51 -40.51 13.65
CA MET A 454 22.23 -40.67 12.99
C MET A 454 21.04 -40.45 13.95
N ASP A 455 21.24 -40.58 15.26
CA ASP A 455 20.23 -40.37 16.30
C ASP A 455 20.15 -38.90 16.75
N ASP A 456 21.12 -38.07 16.37
CA ASP A 456 21.14 -36.65 16.68
C ASP A 456 20.45 -35.85 15.54
N HIS A 457 19.19 -35.59 15.70
CA HIS A 457 18.36 -34.84 14.76
C HIS A 457 18.53 -33.31 14.89
N SER A 458 19.75 -32.86 15.06
CA SER A 458 20.13 -31.43 15.14
C SER A 458 20.07 -30.74 13.78
N VAL A 459 20.32 -29.41 13.78
CA VAL A 459 20.45 -28.60 12.56
C VAL A 459 21.49 -29.18 11.58
N THR A 460 22.53 -29.88 12.09
CA THR A 460 23.54 -30.57 11.24
C THR A 460 22.89 -31.68 10.42
N PHE A 461 22.02 -32.48 11.05
CA PHE A 461 21.29 -33.56 10.40
C PHE A 461 20.38 -33.05 9.26
N GLU A 462 19.67 -31.94 9.48
CA GLU A 462 18.81 -31.34 8.45
C GLU A 462 19.65 -30.69 7.33
N ASN A 463 20.62 -29.87 7.70
CA ASN A 463 21.44 -29.11 6.73
C ASN A 463 22.32 -30.03 5.87
N GLY A 464 22.81 -31.15 6.39
CA GLY A 464 23.59 -32.12 5.62
C GLY A 464 22.79 -32.68 4.45
N GLN A 465 21.53 -33.06 4.68
CA GLN A 465 20.64 -33.55 3.63
C GLN A 465 20.31 -32.47 2.59
N ALA A 466 20.03 -31.23 3.02
CA ALA A 466 19.72 -30.13 2.12
C ALA A 466 20.90 -29.78 1.21
N ARG A 467 22.14 -29.80 1.74
CA ARG A 467 23.34 -29.53 0.92
C ARG A 467 23.64 -30.64 -0.07
N GLU A 468 23.45 -31.90 0.33
CA GLU A 468 23.61 -33.04 -0.59
C GLU A 468 22.64 -32.94 -1.77
N ARG A 469 21.36 -32.57 -1.54
CA ARG A 469 20.40 -32.31 -2.61
C ARG A 469 20.90 -31.22 -3.57
N THR A 470 21.42 -30.13 -3.03
CA THR A 470 21.92 -29.02 -3.88
C THR A 470 23.14 -29.43 -4.69
N GLN A 471 24.08 -30.19 -4.11
CA GLN A 471 25.25 -30.74 -4.83
C GLN A 471 24.82 -31.61 -6.00
N VAL A 472 23.91 -32.56 -5.78
CA VAL A 472 23.37 -33.44 -6.83
C VAL A 472 22.73 -32.64 -7.97
N LEU A 473 21.93 -31.61 -7.64
CA LEU A 473 21.30 -30.76 -8.67
C LEU A 473 22.33 -30.00 -9.50
N MET A 474 23.35 -29.41 -8.86
CA MET A 474 24.41 -28.65 -9.54
C MET A 474 25.24 -29.55 -10.47
N ASP A 475 25.59 -30.77 -10.04
CA ASP A 475 26.35 -31.71 -10.83
C ASP A 475 25.54 -32.28 -12.01
N ILE A 476 24.24 -32.53 -11.82
CA ILE A 476 23.34 -32.92 -12.92
C ILE A 476 23.22 -31.78 -13.93
N ALA A 477 23.10 -30.53 -13.49
CA ALA A 477 23.05 -29.37 -14.38
C ALA A 477 24.35 -29.22 -15.19
N ASN A 478 25.51 -29.37 -14.56
CA ASN A 478 26.80 -29.35 -15.26
C ASN A 478 26.87 -30.43 -16.32
N LYS A 479 26.46 -31.66 -15.99
CA LYS A 479 26.46 -32.81 -16.93
C LYS A 479 25.47 -32.62 -18.09
N ALA A 480 24.35 -31.97 -17.84
CA ALA A 480 23.29 -31.72 -18.84
C ALA A 480 23.52 -30.41 -19.62
N GLY A 481 24.53 -29.61 -19.29
CA GLY A 481 24.71 -28.27 -19.85
C GLY A 481 23.55 -27.35 -19.53
N GLY A 482 22.97 -27.48 -18.34
CA GLY A 482 21.75 -26.81 -17.91
C GLY A 482 21.94 -25.84 -16.75
N LEU A 483 20.82 -25.27 -16.30
CA LEU A 483 20.74 -24.39 -15.12
C LEU A 483 19.91 -25.04 -14.02
N VAL A 484 20.35 -24.85 -12.76
CA VAL A 484 19.53 -25.21 -11.60
C VAL A 484 18.51 -24.10 -11.33
N ILE A 485 17.22 -24.48 -11.32
CA ILE A 485 16.10 -23.60 -11.03
C ILE A 485 15.78 -23.64 -9.54
N GLY A 486 15.80 -22.45 -8.90
CA GLY A 486 15.52 -22.32 -7.49
C GLY A 486 14.03 -22.30 -7.18
N THR A 487 13.66 -22.97 -6.10
CA THR A 487 12.28 -23.15 -5.64
C THR A 487 11.91 -22.29 -4.44
N GLY A 488 12.90 -21.72 -3.72
CA GLY A 488 12.66 -20.92 -2.50
C GLY A 488 11.79 -19.70 -2.78
N ASP A 489 10.81 -19.45 -1.93
CA ASP A 489 9.86 -18.36 -2.04
C ASP A 489 10.23 -17.13 -1.19
N LEU A 490 9.50 -16.04 -1.36
CA LEU A 490 9.75 -14.78 -0.66
C LEU A 490 9.59 -14.89 0.86
N SER A 491 8.65 -15.69 1.36
CA SER A 491 8.35 -15.86 2.79
C SER A 491 9.47 -16.64 3.49
N GLU A 492 9.97 -17.69 2.85
CA GLU A 492 11.14 -18.45 3.32
C GLU A 492 12.39 -17.58 3.38
N LEU A 493 12.61 -16.77 2.34
CA LEU A 493 13.71 -15.79 2.30
C LEU A 493 13.58 -14.72 3.39
N ALA A 494 12.37 -14.26 3.70
CA ALA A 494 12.12 -13.28 4.77
C ALA A 494 12.48 -13.86 6.14
N LEU A 495 12.05 -15.09 6.42
CA LEU A 495 12.29 -15.77 7.70
C LEU A 495 13.68 -16.43 7.80
N GLY A 496 14.40 -16.53 6.67
CA GLY A 496 15.63 -17.30 6.55
C GLY A 496 15.40 -18.80 6.80
N TRP A 497 14.20 -19.30 6.44
CA TRP A 497 13.81 -20.70 6.57
C TRP A 497 14.33 -21.48 5.37
N ALA A 498 15.63 -21.57 5.26
CA ALA A 498 16.35 -22.29 4.23
C ALA A 498 17.76 -22.61 4.74
N THR A 499 18.34 -23.70 4.30
CA THR A 499 19.73 -24.07 4.62
C THR A 499 20.69 -23.19 3.83
N TYR A 500 21.57 -22.45 4.54
CA TYR A 500 22.61 -21.66 3.88
C TYR A 500 23.54 -22.57 3.05
N ASN A 501 23.76 -22.17 1.79
CA ASN A 501 24.51 -22.95 0.81
C ASN A 501 23.90 -24.36 0.58
N GLY A 502 22.59 -24.47 0.71
CA GLY A 502 21.78 -25.64 0.42
C GLY A 502 20.63 -25.24 -0.49
N ASP A 503 19.42 -25.52 -0.07
CA ASP A 503 18.18 -25.27 -0.82
C ASP A 503 17.92 -23.78 -1.17
N HIS A 504 18.56 -22.82 -0.47
CA HIS A 504 18.48 -21.41 -0.84
C HIS A 504 19.34 -21.04 -2.07
N MET A 505 20.22 -21.93 -2.53
CA MET A 505 21.13 -21.72 -3.67
C MET A 505 20.58 -22.33 -4.95
N SER A 506 20.69 -21.54 -6.04
CA SER A 506 20.35 -21.97 -7.38
C SER A 506 21.03 -21.06 -8.39
N MET A 507 20.87 -21.35 -9.68
CA MET A 507 21.37 -20.49 -10.74
C MET A 507 20.35 -19.44 -11.16
N TYR A 508 19.06 -19.69 -10.92
CA TYR A 508 17.97 -18.72 -11.12
C TYR A 508 16.75 -19.07 -10.25
N GLY A 509 16.34 -18.16 -9.37
CA GLY A 509 15.25 -18.37 -8.40
C GLY A 509 13.92 -17.82 -8.91
N VAL A 510 13.08 -18.65 -9.50
CA VAL A 510 11.82 -18.21 -10.16
C VAL A 510 10.76 -17.75 -9.16
N ASN A 511 10.75 -18.29 -7.91
CA ASN A 511 9.80 -17.98 -6.87
C ASN A 511 10.28 -16.86 -5.92
N ALA A 512 11.50 -16.34 -6.07
CA ALA A 512 12.18 -15.50 -5.07
C ALA A 512 11.43 -14.20 -4.67
N SER A 513 10.46 -13.76 -5.46
CA SER A 513 9.60 -12.61 -5.16
C SER A 513 8.10 -12.96 -4.99
N ILE A 514 7.77 -14.24 -4.87
CA ILE A 514 6.41 -14.75 -4.70
C ILE A 514 6.25 -15.25 -3.26
N PRO A 515 5.39 -14.65 -2.42
CA PRO A 515 5.19 -15.11 -1.05
C PRO A 515 4.34 -16.39 -0.98
N LYS A 516 4.49 -17.18 0.08
CA LYS A 516 3.86 -18.49 0.26
C LYS A 516 2.33 -18.47 0.07
N THR A 517 1.67 -17.44 0.58
CA THR A 517 0.22 -17.27 0.39
C THR A 517 -0.15 -17.13 -1.08
N LEU A 518 0.66 -16.43 -1.87
CA LEU A 518 0.45 -16.27 -3.30
C LEU A 518 0.83 -17.54 -4.08
N VAL A 519 1.86 -18.29 -3.65
CA VAL A 519 2.22 -19.60 -4.25
C VAL A 519 1.00 -20.53 -4.28
N ARG A 520 0.29 -20.67 -3.13
CA ARG A 520 -0.93 -21.48 -3.05
C ARG A 520 -2.00 -21.05 -4.05
N HIS A 521 -2.22 -19.74 -4.18
CA HIS A 521 -3.20 -19.19 -5.11
C HIS A 521 -2.83 -19.41 -6.58
N LEU A 522 -1.55 -19.30 -6.93
CA LEU A 522 -1.07 -19.56 -8.29
C LEU A 522 -1.20 -21.03 -8.68
N VAL A 523 -0.84 -21.95 -7.78
CA VAL A 523 -1.00 -23.40 -8.03
C VAL A 523 -2.49 -23.76 -8.16
N ALA A 524 -3.36 -23.19 -7.32
CA ALA A 524 -4.81 -23.39 -7.43
C ALA A 524 -5.35 -22.82 -8.77
N PHE A 525 -4.91 -21.65 -9.16
CA PHE A 525 -5.28 -21.05 -10.45
C PHE A 525 -4.90 -21.94 -11.63
N VAL A 526 -3.68 -22.50 -11.64
CA VAL A 526 -3.24 -23.42 -12.70
C VAL A 526 -4.07 -24.72 -12.70
N ALA A 527 -4.42 -25.25 -11.52
CA ALA A 527 -5.28 -26.42 -11.41
C ALA A 527 -6.67 -26.16 -12.03
N ASP A 528 -7.26 -25.00 -11.76
CA ASP A 528 -8.57 -24.62 -12.29
C ASP A 528 -8.54 -24.31 -13.80
N ASP A 529 -7.43 -23.73 -14.31
CA ASP A 529 -7.26 -23.39 -15.72
C ASP A 529 -6.99 -24.62 -16.60
N ARG A 530 -6.11 -25.53 -16.16
CA ARG A 530 -5.68 -26.69 -16.95
C ARG A 530 -6.63 -27.87 -16.87
N GLY A 531 -7.26 -28.10 -15.72
CA GLY A 531 -8.18 -29.22 -15.52
C GLY A 531 -7.53 -30.61 -15.61
N GLY A 532 -8.34 -31.67 -15.75
CA GLY A 532 -7.89 -33.05 -15.95
C GLY A 532 -7.07 -33.64 -14.80
N ARG A 533 -6.23 -34.62 -15.09
CA ARG A 533 -5.39 -35.34 -14.11
C ARG A 533 -4.35 -34.39 -13.46
N LEU A 534 -3.82 -33.42 -14.20
CA LEU A 534 -2.92 -32.41 -13.64
C LEU A 534 -3.60 -31.66 -12.49
N ALA A 535 -4.87 -31.24 -12.64
CA ALA A 535 -5.60 -30.54 -11.59
C ALA A 535 -5.79 -31.41 -10.32
N GLU A 536 -5.99 -32.73 -10.49
CA GLU A 536 -6.11 -33.65 -9.36
C GLU A 536 -4.79 -33.71 -8.57
N VAL A 537 -3.66 -33.84 -9.26
CA VAL A 537 -2.32 -33.84 -8.65
C VAL A 537 -2.04 -32.51 -7.94
N LEU A 538 -2.34 -31.37 -8.59
CA LEU A 538 -2.12 -30.05 -8.00
C LEU A 538 -2.99 -29.82 -6.76
N ARG A 539 -4.23 -30.31 -6.74
CA ARG A 539 -5.10 -30.20 -5.55
C ARG A 539 -4.60 -31.09 -4.41
N ASP A 540 -4.10 -32.31 -4.68
CA ASP A 540 -3.50 -33.17 -3.65
C ASP A 540 -2.24 -32.50 -3.04
N ILE A 541 -1.43 -31.82 -3.86
CA ILE A 541 -0.27 -31.03 -3.37
C ILE A 541 -0.75 -29.86 -2.49
N LEU A 542 -1.81 -29.15 -2.89
CA LEU A 542 -2.40 -28.05 -2.09
C LEU A 542 -2.92 -28.52 -0.72
N ASP A 543 -3.40 -29.74 -0.62
CA ASP A 543 -3.91 -30.36 0.61
C ASP A 543 -2.79 -31.01 1.46
N THR A 544 -1.55 -31.03 0.96
CA THR A 544 -0.41 -31.54 1.69
C THR A 544 0.14 -30.48 2.63
N PRO A 545 0.34 -30.77 3.94
CA PRO A 545 0.95 -29.83 4.88
C PRO A 545 2.38 -29.43 4.47
N VAL A 546 2.71 -28.16 4.67
CA VAL A 546 4.07 -27.66 4.40
C VAL A 546 5.06 -28.23 5.41
N SER A 547 6.07 -28.97 4.93
CA SER A 547 7.10 -29.59 5.74
C SER A 547 8.45 -29.58 5.01
N PRO A 548 9.58 -29.40 5.71
CA PRO A 548 10.91 -29.51 5.11
C PRO A 548 11.30 -30.96 4.79
N GLU A 549 10.56 -31.96 5.28
CA GLU A 549 10.80 -33.41 5.09
C GLU A 549 12.27 -33.86 5.32
N LEU A 550 12.90 -33.28 6.34
CA LEU A 550 14.29 -33.57 6.70
C LEU A 550 14.40 -34.51 7.90
N LEU A 551 13.36 -34.56 8.75
CA LEU A 551 13.30 -35.49 9.88
C LEU A 551 12.53 -36.78 9.51
N PRO A 552 12.92 -37.94 10.06
CA PRO A 552 12.22 -39.19 9.82
C PRO A 552 10.73 -39.05 10.19
N PRO A 553 9.81 -39.63 9.38
CA PRO A 553 8.37 -39.58 9.68
C PRO A 553 8.08 -40.34 10.97
N LYS A 554 7.09 -39.84 11.73
CA LYS A 554 6.61 -40.49 12.94
C LYS A 554 5.30 -41.18 12.60
N ASP A 555 5.23 -42.48 12.78
CA ASP A 555 4.05 -43.32 12.44
C ASP A 555 3.56 -43.19 10.98
N GLY A 556 4.48 -42.88 10.05
CA GLY A 556 4.17 -42.68 8.62
C GLY A 556 3.63 -41.29 8.27
N GLU A 557 3.46 -40.42 9.28
CA GLU A 557 3.04 -39.00 9.08
C GLU A 557 4.22 -38.02 9.17
N ILE A 558 4.01 -36.83 8.65
CA ILE A 558 4.99 -35.73 8.69
C ILE A 558 5.31 -35.39 10.15
N ALA A 559 6.57 -35.60 10.56
CA ALA A 559 7.01 -35.39 11.93
C ALA A 559 7.13 -33.91 12.32
N GLN A 560 7.26 -33.02 11.35
CA GLN A 560 7.55 -31.60 11.57
C GLN A 560 6.76 -30.74 10.60
N ARG A 561 5.82 -29.94 11.12
CA ARG A 561 5.15 -28.90 10.34
C ARG A 561 5.92 -27.60 10.48
N THR A 562 6.25 -26.99 9.36
CA THR A 562 7.00 -25.73 9.35
C THR A 562 6.31 -24.64 10.16
N GLU A 563 4.99 -24.51 10.04
CA GLU A 563 4.21 -23.47 10.72
C GLU A 563 4.16 -23.62 12.25
N ASP A 564 4.38 -24.81 12.79
CA ASP A 564 4.47 -25.02 14.25
C ASP A 564 5.75 -24.39 14.83
N LEU A 565 6.82 -24.30 14.02
CA LEU A 565 8.13 -23.79 14.43
C LEU A 565 8.29 -22.30 14.14
N VAL A 566 7.92 -21.86 12.94
CA VAL A 566 8.13 -20.48 12.51
C VAL A 566 6.90 -19.62 12.65
N GLY A 567 5.70 -20.21 12.70
CA GLY A 567 4.40 -19.57 12.71
C GLY A 567 3.69 -19.61 11.36
N PRO A 568 2.38 -19.29 11.33
CA PRO A 568 1.58 -19.30 10.12
C PRO A 568 2.13 -18.35 9.05
N TYR A 569 2.34 -18.86 7.84
CA TYR A 569 2.85 -18.06 6.73
C TYR A 569 1.95 -16.88 6.37
N GLU A 570 0.64 -17.00 6.55
CA GLU A 570 -0.29 -15.89 6.31
C GLU A 570 0.00 -14.68 7.21
N LEU A 571 0.42 -14.90 8.47
CA LEU A 571 0.83 -13.83 9.37
C LEU A 571 2.18 -13.22 8.94
N HIS A 572 3.12 -14.06 8.55
CA HIS A 572 4.44 -13.59 8.12
C HIS A 572 4.38 -12.81 6.82
N ASP A 573 3.57 -13.22 5.86
CA ASP A 573 3.33 -12.49 4.62
C ASP A 573 2.64 -11.15 4.89
N PHE A 574 1.67 -11.13 5.80
CA PHE A 574 1.05 -9.89 6.27
C PHE A 574 2.08 -8.95 6.89
N PHE A 575 2.90 -9.43 7.82
CA PHE A 575 3.94 -8.63 8.46
C PHE A 575 4.98 -8.15 7.46
N LEU A 576 5.42 -9.02 6.55
CA LEU A 576 6.36 -8.69 5.48
C LEU A 576 5.84 -7.54 4.59
N TYR A 577 4.58 -7.61 4.21
CA TYR A 577 3.95 -6.58 3.39
C TYR A 577 3.94 -5.22 4.08
N TYR A 578 3.48 -5.16 5.32
CA TYR A 578 3.34 -3.88 6.01
C TYR A 578 4.67 -3.36 6.58
N ALA A 579 5.51 -4.24 7.14
CA ALA A 579 6.78 -3.83 7.73
C ALA A 579 7.83 -3.48 6.68
N VAL A 580 7.93 -4.24 5.58
CA VAL A 580 9.02 -4.10 4.62
C VAL A 580 8.60 -3.29 3.39
N ARG A 581 7.45 -3.62 2.78
CA ARG A 581 6.98 -2.87 1.61
C ARG A 581 6.57 -1.43 1.97
N TRP A 582 5.91 -1.25 3.12
CA TRP A 582 5.37 0.05 3.54
C TRP A 582 6.16 0.73 4.66
N GLY A 583 7.15 0.05 5.24
CA GLY A 583 7.98 0.61 6.31
C GLY A 583 7.21 0.97 7.58
N PHE A 584 6.10 0.29 7.85
CA PHE A 584 5.26 0.58 9.02
C PHE A 584 5.95 0.18 10.31
N SER A 585 5.70 0.95 11.37
CA SER A 585 6.19 0.65 12.71
C SER A 585 5.59 -0.67 13.23
N PRO A 586 6.28 -1.41 14.10
CA PRO A 586 5.77 -2.65 14.68
C PRO A 586 4.39 -2.51 15.35
N ARG A 587 4.13 -1.40 16.03
CA ARG A 587 2.82 -1.10 16.64
C ARG A 587 1.71 -0.97 15.60
N LYS A 588 1.99 -0.25 14.51
CA LYS A 588 1.04 -0.08 13.40
C LYS A 588 0.77 -1.42 12.70
N VAL A 589 1.80 -2.24 12.47
CA VAL A 589 1.65 -3.58 11.89
C VAL A 589 0.76 -4.45 12.77
N LEU A 590 0.97 -4.45 14.10
CA LEU A 590 0.14 -5.20 15.05
C LEU A 590 -1.33 -4.74 14.97
N ARG A 591 -1.59 -3.44 15.02
CA ARG A 591 -2.94 -2.87 14.93
C ARG A 591 -3.67 -3.27 13.64
N LEU A 592 -2.96 -3.24 12.51
CA LEU A 592 -3.54 -3.68 11.23
C LEU A 592 -3.78 -5.18 11.21
N ALA A 593 -2.90 -5.99 11.82
CA ALA A 593 -3.08 -7.43 11.94
C ALA A 593 -4.30 -7.77 12.81
N GLU A 594 -4.50 -7.09 13.95
CA GLU A 594 -5.69 -7.25 14.78
C GLU A 594 -6.97 -7.00 13.98
N ARG A 595 -6.99 -5.96 13.14
CA ARG A 595 -8.13 -5.65 12.28
C ARG A 595 -8.34 -6.65 11.16
N ALA A 596 -7.27 -7.07 10.49
CA ALA A 596 -7.33 -7.97 9.35
C ALA A 596 -7.63 -9.42 9.74
N MET A 597 -7.21 -9.84 10.93
CA MET A 597 -7.28 -11.21 11.43
C MET A 597 -8.34 -11.37 12.55
N GLU A 598 -9.23 -10.40 12.69
CA GLU A 598 -10.31 -10.41 13.69
C GLU A 598 -11.10 -11.73 13.63
N GLY A 599 -11.29 -12.38 14.79
CA GLY A 599 -11.95 -13.68 14.90
C GLY A 599 -11.12 -14.91 14.48
N ARG A 600 -9.89 -14.72 13.93
CA ARG A 600 -8.98 -15.81 13.51
C ARG A 600 -7.81 -16.01 14.47
N TYR A 601 -7.22 -14.91 14.96
CA TYR A 601 -6.10 -14.91 15.88
C TYR A 601 -6.34 -13.92 17.02
N ASP A 602 -5.97 -14.29 18.22
CA ASP A 602 -5.94 -13.36 19.35
C ASP A 602 -4.68 -12.47 19.32
N ARG A 603 -4.74 -11.39 20.08
CA ARG A 603 -3.65 -10.42 20.19
C ARG A 603 -2.33 -11.04 20.64
N ALA A 604 -2.37 -11.98 21.59
CA ALA A 604 -1.18 -12.62 22.13
C ALA A 604 -0.47 -13.46 21.06
N THR A 605 -1.23 -14.18 20.24
CA THR A 605 -0.72 -14.94 19.09
C THR A 605 -0.12 -14.01 18.02
N LEU A 606 -0.81 -12.93 17.67
CA LEU A 606 -0.29 -11.93 16.70
C LEU A 606 1.02 -11.32 17.20
N LEU A 607 1.07 -10.91 18.47
CA LEU A 607 2.25 -10.32 19.09
C LEU A 607 3.43 -11.31 19.16
N LYS A 608 3.17 -12.57 19.53
CA LYS A 608 4.17 -13.65 19.54
C LYS A 608 4.85 -13.77 18.17
N TRP A 609 4.05 -13.91 17.11
CA TRP A 609 4.57 -14.16 15.77
C TRP A 609 5.17 -12.89 15.12
N LEU A 610 4.68 -11.70 15.44
CA LEU A 610 5.29 -10.44 15.00
C LEU A 610 6.68 -10.25 15.63
N ARG A 611 6.85 -10.54 16.93
CA ARG A 611 8.17 -10.56 17.59
C ARG A 611 9.10 -11.58 16.94
N ASN A 612 8.60 -12.77 16.64
CA ASN A 612 9.38 -13.82 15.95
C ASN A 612 9.78 -13.36 14.54
N PHE A 613 8.86 -12.76 13.78
CA PHE A 613 9.15 -12.20 12.45
C PHE A 613 10.33 -11.23 12.51
N TYR A 614 10.30 -10.22 13.37
CA TYR A 614 11.41 -9.25 13.45
C TYR A 614 12.73 -9.90 13.87
N ARG A 615 12.72 -10.79 14.87
CA ARG A 615 13.93 -11.51 15.29
C ARG A 615 14.56 -12.29 14.13
N ARG A 616 13.75 -13.08 13.42
CA ARG A 616 14.23 -13.88 12.29
C ARG A 616 14.63 -13.02 11.11
N PHE A 617 13.81 -12.04 10.74
CA PHE A 617 14.09 -11.17 9.61
C PHE A 617 15.46 -10.47 9.73
N PHE A 618 15.82 -10.00 10.91
CA PHE A 618 17.12 -9.40 11.16
C PHE A 618 18.24 -10.45 11.25
N ALA A 619 18.08 -11.46 12.08
CA ALA A 619 19.12 -12.45 12.33
C ALA A 619 19.50 -13.27 11.08
N GLN A 620 18.60 -13.41 10.11
CA GLN A 620 18.82 -14.21 8.92
C GLN A 620 19.21 -13.38 7.68
N GLN A 621 19.52 -12.09 7.84
CA GLN A 621 19.90 -11.23 6.72
C GLN A 621 21.13 -11.74 5.95
N PHE A 622 22.09 -12.35 6.62
CA PHE A 622 23.29 -12.88 5.96
C PHE A 622 22.98 -13.89 4.85
N LYS A 623 21.90 -14.66 4.97
CA LYS A 623 21.44 -15.58 3.93
C LYS A 623 20.98 -14.84 2.68
N ARG A 624 20.35 -13.67 2.86
CA ARG A 624 19.86 -12.86 1.74
C ARG A 624 20.95 -12.11 0.98
N SER A 625 22.11 -11.94 1.57
CA SER A 625 23.26 -11.26 0.94
C SER A 625 23.77 -11.95 -0.32
N CYS A 626 23.56 -13.26 -0.44
CA CYS A 626 24.02 -14.08 -1.57
C CYS A 626 22.89 -14.72 -2.37
N LEU A 627 21.70 -14.10 -2.38
CA LEU A 627 20.57 -14.63 -3.14
C LEU A 627 20.87 -14.72 -4.63
N PRO A 628 20.48 -15.82 -5.30
CA PRO A 628 20.49 -15.96 -6.75
C PRO A 628 19.69 -14.85 -7.44
N ASP A 629 19.94 -14.67 -8.73
CA ASP A 629 19.07 -13.86 -9.57
C ASP A 629 17.68 -14.49 -9.67
N GLY A 630 16.67 -13.66 -9.82
CA GLY A 630 15.29 -14.09 -9.99
C GLY A 630 14.39 -12.92 -10.39
N PRO A 631 13.22 -13.19 -10.99
CA PRO A 631 12.32 -12.15 -11.48
C PRO A 631 11.64 -11.43 -10.30
N LYS A 632 11.47 -10.12 -10.44
CA LYS A 632 10.59 -9.36 -9.57
C LYS A 632 9.18 -9.33 -10.17
N VAL A 633 8.26 -10.08 -9.59
CA VAL A 633 6.87 -10.16 -10.06
C VAL A 633 5.90 -9.29 -9.28
N GLY A 634 6.21 -8.97 -8.03
CA GLY A 634 5.38 -8.15 -7.14
C GLY A 634 6.02 -6.83 -6.77
N THR A 635 5.39 -6.12 -5.84
CA THR A 635 5.84 -4.80 -5.36
C THR A 635 7.02 -4.87 -4.39
N LEU A 636 7.44 -6.07 -3.97
CA LEU A 636 8.53 -6.32 -3.02
C LEU A 636 9.40 -7.49 -3.48
N THR A 637 10.72 -7.32 -3.39
CA THR A 637 11.71 -8.40 -3.43
C THR A 637 12.75 -8.20 -2.34
N LEU A 638 13.32 -9.27 -1.84
CA LEU A 638 14.38 -9.24 -0.83
C LEU A 638 15.77 -9.41 -1.45
N SER A 639 15.88 -9.37 -2.77
CA SER A 639 17.16 -9.37 -3.46
C SER A 639 18.01 -8.16 -3.03
N PRO A 640 19.29 -8.33 -2.68
CA PRO A 640 20.18 -7.23 -2.31
C PRO A 640 20.48 -6.29 -3.49
N ARG A 641 20.14 -6.69 -4.71
CA ARG A 641 20.20 -5.87 -5.94
C ARG A 641 18.93 -5.06 -6.17
N GLY A 642 17.83 -5.40 -5.46
CA GLY A 642 16.49 -4.83 -5.65
C GLY A 642 16.04 -3.91 -4.51
N ASP A 643 14.88 -4.21 -3.92
CA ASP A 643 14.15 -3.32 -3.01
C ASP A 643 14.72 -3.25 -1.59
N TRP A 644 15.47 -4.26 -1.15
CA TRP A 644 15.90 -4.36 0.25
C TRP A 644 17.40 -4.55 0.38
N ARG A 645 18.05 -3.56 1.00
CA ARG A 645 19.49 -3.59 1.30
C ARG A 645 19.68 -3.31 2.77
N MET A 646 20.00 -4.35 3.54
CA MET A 646 20.23 -4.26 4.98
C MET A 646 21.57 -4.90 5.31
N PRO A 647 22.39 -4.32 6.22
CA PRO A 647 23.61 -4.96 6.70
C PRO A 647 23.26 -6.25 7.47
N SER A 648 24.12 -7.27 7.34
CA SER A 648 23.87 -8.60 7.93
C SER A 648 23.97 -8.62 9.46
N ASP A 649 24.60 -7.63 10.04
CA ASP A 649 24.82 -7.45 11.47
C ASP A 649 23.89 -6.42 12.13
N ALA A 650 22.86 -5.97 11.40
CA ALA A 650 21.82 -5.12 11.97
C ALA A 650 21.03 -5.85 13.07
N VAL A 651 20.71 -5.13 14.16
CA VAL A 651 19.98 -5.69 15.30
C VAL A 651 18.53 -5.22 15.35
N ALA A 652 17.62 -6.10 15.75
CA ALA A 652 16.18 -5.87 15.77
C ALA A 652 15.68 -5.06 16.99
N ARG A 653 16.56 -4.63 17.90
CA ARG A 653 16.20 -4.08 19.20
C ARG A 653 15.17 -2.96 19.12
N LEU A 654 15.39 -1.95 18.28
CA LEU A 654 14.49 -0.79 18.15
C LEU A 654 13.07 -1.17 17.71
N TRP A 655 12.94 -2.24 16.93
CA TRP A 655 11.61 -2.76 16.48
C TRP A 655 10.96 -3.58 17.58
N LEU A 656 11.73 -4.38 18.31
CA LEU A 656 11.21 -5.21 19.41
C LEU A 656 10.80 -4.37 20.63
N ASP A 657 11.56 -3.32 20.96
CA ASP A 657 11.24 -2.38 22.06
C ASP A 657 9.86 -1.73 21.86
N GLN A 658 9.43 -1.51 20.60
CA GLN A 658 8.10 -0.97 20.31
C GLN A 658 6.95 -1.95 20.62
N LEU A 659 7.25 -3.22 20.75
CA LEU A 659 6.28 -4.28 21.07
C LEU A 659 6.29 -4.64 22.57
N GLU A 660 7.17 -4.06 23.37
CA GLU A 660 7.20 -4.27 24.81
C GLU A 660 5.99 -3.58 25.48
N GLY A 661 5.40 -4.25 26.47
CA GLY A 661 4.24 -3.76 27.22
C GLY A 661 2.92 -3.70 26.43
N LEU A 662 2.85 -4.41 25.30
CA LEU A 662 1.63 -4.50 24.47
C LEU A 662 0.83 -5.82 24.70
N GLU A 663 1.10 -6.51 25.78
CA GLU A 663 0.49 -7.80 26.15
C GLU A 663 -1.00 -7.72 26.49
#